data_157ab48ae27d911fdab3273b425fa038
#
_entry.id   157ab48ae27d911fdab3273b425fa038
#
_cell.length_a   1.000
_cell.length_b   1.000
_cell.length_c   1.000
_cell.angle_alpha   90.00
_cell.angle_beta   90.00
_cell.angle_gamma   90.00
#
_symmetry.space_group_name_H-M   'P 1'
#
loop_
_entity.id
_entity.type
_entity.pdbx_description
1 polymer ?
#
loop_
_entity_poly.entity_id
_entity_poly.type
_entity_poly.pdbx_seq_one_letter_code
_entity_poly.pdbx_strand_id
1 'polypeptide(L)'
;MELSILQGLQQDIKIFLLSPILCAIFRFLFIYYFAPNRTYKGQEQKWYTCFNYGFWWGMDFNAYVLLFLFLLVTLPSIEIESIHVHSDFIRAILGTLYFFVVYVAFLGKLIFYYHYKDTYNSNLRLGRNADKRNLLDIFFNQNHGWWILLSLPIYTVGIYYFLSWLLGLGTIAVPTVYSGYMYYTYTTVIVIATVVVYYWFRYGGTFKHRNKPEWDTVPEIVKRDMFFAKACIDDLIAFELAIRTKPQEILTHSDEESIQILTPLIKVEQDLVGTIWNSMRKKTTGPRIKKPKKIFLIVEESYSQFAFDDIYKDIPIANAGRLIREQGTTISIDNFLAGGLISQPSISSMLNGIFDVNLELNEMFYFWNHRLPTSMAQQMSKLGYTTSLWYGGSLSWSSLGLFAKANGFQKLYSGFDITPSDTPYTWLGVYDHLFFDGIQKKLQEQDQDTFEFHFIYTTSNHAPYTIPVEKYGLEKEQFIKILPTHIQKYVNDIGTYAYCDDSLTQFVRYIQETYEDSLVIVTGDHTRRLPMPSQDINRVHTLREDISTVFYMSHKDFDKDLLNGVRIGTHMNILPTIMELIAVKEHEYISLFPSLFEQQELIVTPYHWISNSHIGFFKDQRVETLDGRPIYDYNLNGIVALQQAYIEVTGAILRNLIKPSV
;
A
#
# COMPACT_ATOMS: atom_id res chain seq x y z
N MET A 1 -18.24 -52.21 14.48
CA MET A 1 -17.77 -51.89 13.09
C MET A 1 -16.71 -50.82 13.23
N GLU A 2 -15.43 -51.17 13.14
CA GLU A 2 -14.33 -50.21 13.35
C GLU A 2 -14.16 -49.39 12.09
N LEU A 3 -14.47 -48.08 12.19
CA LEU A 3 -14.16 -47.13 11.11
C LEU A 3 -12.63 -47.03 11.05
N SER A 4 -12.03 -47.36 9.94
CA SER A 4 -10.60 -47.11 9.78
C SER A 4 -10.37 -45.58 9.72
N ILE A 5 -9.29 -45.09 10.30
CA ILE A 5 -8.89 -43.67 10.24
C ILE A 5 -8.90 -43.13 8.80
N LEU A 6 -8.55 -44.01 7.83
CA LEU A 6 -8.59 -43.63 6.41
C LEU A 6 -10.00 -43.45 5.86
N GLN A 7 -11.01 -44.22 6.37
CA GLN A 7 -12.40 -44.00 5.95
C GLN A 7 -12.92 -42.66 6.49
N GLY A 8 -12.61 -42.32 7.76
CA GLY A 8 -12.90 -41.00 8.29
C GLY A 8 -12.24 -39.88 7.50
N LEU A 9 -10.96 -40.02 7.20
CA LEU A 9 -10.21 -39.05 6.38
C LEU A 9 -10.80 -38.89 4.97
N GLN A 10 -11.29 -39.98 4.32
CA GLN A 10 -11.99 -39.87 3.04
C GLN A 10 -13.25 -39.02 3.15
N GLN A 11 -14.00 -39.12 4.23
CA GLN A 11 -15.18 -38.28 4.46
C GLN A 11 -14.78 -36.80 4.68
N ASP A 12 -13.70 -36.56 5.43
CA ASP A 12 -13.17 -35.19 5.63
C ASP A 12 -12.69 -34.57 4.30
N ILE A 13 -12.02 -35.35 3.46
CA ILE A 13 -11.56 -34.94 2.12
C ILE A 13 -12.74 -34.56 1.20
N LYS A 14 -13.89 -35.24 1.27
CA LYS A 14 -15.06 -34.87 0.44
C LYS A 14 -15.50 -33.44 0.74
N ILE A 15 -15.59 -33.07 2.01
CA ILE A 15 -15.98 -31.71 2.44
C ILE A 15 -14.88 -30.71 2.06
N PHE A 16 -13.61 -31.07 2.30
CA PHE A 16 -12.46 -30.24 1.93
C PHE A 16 -12.43 -29.91 0.43
N LEU A 17 -12.65 -30.90 -0.45
CA LEU A 17 -12.66 -30.69 -1.90
C LEU A 17 -13.85 -29.84 -2.38
N LEU A 18 -14.97 -29.90 -1.67
CA LEU A 18 -16.15 -29.06 -1.99
C LEU A 18 -15.86 -27.57 -1.74
N SER A 19 -15.02 -27.25 -0.76
CA SER A 19 -14.74 -25.86 -0.35
C SER A 19 -14.19 -25.00 -1.48
N PRO A 20 -13.08 -25.33 -2.16
CA PRO A 20 -12.56 -24.53 -3.27
C PRO A 20 -13.52 -24.48 -4.47
N ILE A 21 -14.36 -25.51 -4.67
CA ILE A 21 -15.37 -25.51 -5.74
C ILE A 21 -16.43 -24.44 -5.47
N LEU A 22 -16.95 -24.34 -4.24
CA LEU A 22 -17.92 -23.31 -3.87
C LEU A 22 -17.30 -21.90 -3.92
N CYS A 23 -16.07 -21.74 -3.45
CA CYS A 23 -15.34 -20.46 -3.59
C CYS A 23 -15.14 -20.06 -5.06
N ALA A 24 -14.86 -21.03 -5.95
CA ALA A 24 -14.76 -20.77 -7.38
C ALA A 24 -16.11 -20.36 -7.99
N ILE A 25 -17.21 -20.99 -7.57
CA ILE A 25 -18.57 -20.62 -8.03
C ILE A 25 -18.89 -19.19 -7.58
N PHE A 26 -18.62 -18.83 -6.32
CA PHE A 26 -18.87 -17.48 -5.80
C PHE A 26 -18.01 -16.44 -6.53
N ARG A 27 -16.73 -16.73 -6.80
CA ARG A 27 -15.86 -15.89 -7.63
C ARG A 27 -16.41 -15.72 -9.04
N PHE A 28 -16.88 -16.81 -9.66
CA PHE A 28 -17.51 -16.74 -10.99
C PHE A 28 -18.76 -15.83 -10.97
N LEU A 29 -19.65 -15.98 -9.97
CA LEU A 29 -20.82 -15.13 -9.82
C LEU A 29 -20.45 -13.68 -9.61
N PHE A 30 -19.45 -13.39 -8.78
CA PHE A 30 -18.94 -12.03 -8.56
C PHE A 30 -18.45 -11.40 -9.88
N ILE A 31 -17.63 -12.13 -10.65
CA ILE A 31 -17.13 -11.66 -11.95
C ILE A 31 -18.31 -11.46 -12.92
N TYR A 32 -19.23 -12.41 -12.99
CA TYR A 32 -20.40 -12.33 -13.87
C TYR A 32 -21.27 -11.10 -13.60
N TYR A 33 -21.46 -10.73 -12.33
CA TYR A 33 -22.26 -9.57 -11.95
C TYR A 33 -21.57 -8.23 -12.17
N PHE A 34 -20.29 -8.13 -11.82
CA PHE A 34 -19.61 -6.85 -11.67
C PHE A 34 -18.54 -6.54 -12.69
N ALA A 35 -18.08 -7.53 -13.49
CA ALA A 35 -17.02 -7.26 -14.47
C ALA A 35 -17.48 -6.20 -15.50
N PRO A 36 -16.67 -5.16 -15.74
CA PRO A 36 -16.96 -4.18 -16.78
C PRO A 36 -17.07 -4.79 -18.15
N ASN A 37 -16.21 -5.79 -18.44
CA ASN A 37 -16.27 -6.63 -19.63
C ASN A 37 -16.44 -8.10 -19.21
N ARG A 38 -17.59 -8.68 -19.55
CA ARG A 38 -17.96 -10.06 -19.20
C ARG A 38 -17.47 -11.07 -20.23
N THR A 39 -16.83 -10.62 -21.31
CA THR A 39 -16.39 -11.50 -22.39
C THR A 39 -15.18 -12.30 -21.96
N TYR A 40 -15.29 -13.63 -21.97
CA TYR A 40 -14.15 -14.52 -21.72
C TYR A 40 -13.13 -14.47 -22.87
N LYS A 41 -13.60 -14.39 -24.11
CA LYS A 41 -12.77 -14.38 -25.31
C LYS A 41 -11.84 -13.17 -25.34
N GLY A 42 -10.55 -13.44 -25.44
CA GLY A 42 -9.48 -12.43 -25.38
C GLY A 42 -9.03 -12.07 -23.96
N GLN A 43 -9.61 -12.70 -22.93
CA GLN A 43 -9.23 -12.52 -21.52
C GLN A 43 -8.97 -13.87 -20.82
N GLU A 44 -8.81 -14.94 -21.56
CA GLU A 44 -8.69 -16.32 -21.06
C GLU A 44 -7.59 -16.43 -20.00
N GLN A 45 -6.45 -15.81 -20.25
CA GLN A 45 -5.32 -15.84 -19.34
C GLN A 45 -5.62 -15.09 -18.03
N LYS A 46 -6.34 -13.96 -18.08
CA LYS A 46 -6.77 -13.24 -16.87
C LYS A 46 -7.71 -14.09 -16.03
N TRP A 47 -8.70 -14.73 -16.67
CA TRP A 47 -9.64 -15.61 -15.98
C TRP A 47 -8.92 -16.80 -15.35
N TYR A 48 -8.11 -17.51 -16.12
CA TYR A 48 -7.34 -18.64 -15.59
C TYR A 48 -6.46 -18.22 -14.41
N THR A 49 -5.71 -17.15 -14.55
CA THR A 49 -4.82 -16.66 -13.49
C THR A 49 -5.60 -16.23 -12.25
N CYS A 50 -6.73 -15.53 -12.42
CA CYS A 50 -7.60 -15.12 -11.32
C CYS A 50 -8.13 -16.33 -10.54
N PHE A 51 -8.60 -17.37 -11.23
CA PHE A 51 -9.12 -18.57 -10.56
C PHE A 51 -8.00 -19.41 -9.93
N ASN A 52 -6.88 -19.60 -10.62
CA ASN A 52 -5.75 -20.35 -10.11
C ASN A 52 -5.13 -19.67 -8.88
N TYR A 53 -4.84 -18.37 -8.97
CA TYR A 53 -4.28 -17.63 -7.85
C TYR A 53 -5.27 -17.55 -6.68
N GLY A 54 -6.53 -17.26 -6.95
CA GLY A 54 -7.57 -17.23 -5.93
C GLY A 54 -7.88 -18.59 -5.30
N PHE A 55 -7.68 -19.70 -6.01
CA PHE A 55 -7.71 -21.04 -5.42
C PHE A 55 -6.62 -21.18 -4.35
N TRP A 56 -5.36 -20.91 -4.70
CA TRP A 56 -4.25 -21.03 -3.76
C TRP A 56 -4.37 -20.05 -2.59
N TRP A 57 -4.85 -18.84 -2.83
CA TRP A 57 -5.06 -17.86 -1.76
C TRP A 57 -6.15 -18.30 -0.79
N GLY A 58 -7.28 -18.78 -1.30
CA GLY A 58 -8.37 -19.33 -0.49
C GLY A 58 -7.98 -20.56 0.33
N MET A 59 -6.93 -21.29 -0.09
CA MET A 59 -6.43 -22.44 0.69
C MET A 59 -5.86 -22.05 2.06
N ASP A 60 -5.55 -20.79 2.31
CA ASP A 60 -5.17 -20.33 3.66
C ASP A 60 -6.27 -20.63 4.70
N PHE A 61 -7.56 -20.50 4.33
CA PHE A 61 -8.70 -20.89 5.17
C PHE A 61 -9.21 -22.29 4.87
N ASN A 62 -9.34 -22.64 3.59
CA ASN A 62 -9.92 -23.92 3.20
C ASN A 62 -9.13 -25.13 3.73
N ALA A 63 -7.81 -25.01 3.88
CA ALA A 63 -7.00 -26.08 4.46
C ALA A 63 -7.39 -26.42 5.92
N TYR A 64 -7.89 -25.44 6.66
CA TYR A 64 -8.37 -25.69 8.03
C TYR A 64 -9.60 -26.61 8.08
N VAL A 65 -10.42 -26.65 7.02
CA VAL A 65 -11.58 -27.56 6.96
C VAL A 65 -11.11 -29.01 7.10
N LEU A 66 -10.08 -29.40 6.35
CA LEU A 66 -9.48 -30.73 6.44
C LEU A 66 -8.93 -30.98 7.85
N LEU A 67 -8.14 -30.05 8.38
CA LEU A 67 -7.47 -30.21 9.67
C LEU A 67 -8.48 -30.31 10.82
N PHE A 68 -9.49 -29.42 10.85
CA PHE A 68 -10.48 -29.41 11.94
C PHE A 68 -11.40 -30.62 11.91
N LEU A 69 -11.89 -31.02 10.73
CA LEU A 69 -12.70 -32.23 10.62
C LEU A 69 -11.91 -33.47 11.06
N PHE A 70 -10.64 -33.56 10.63
CA PHE A 70 -9.77 -34.65 11.02
C PHE A 70 -9.53 -34.69 12.54
N LEU A 71 -9.19 -33.56 13.16
CA LEU A 71 -8.89 -33.47 14.59
C LEU A 71 -10.13 -33.57 15.48
N LEU A 72 -11.29 -33.04 15.05
CA LEU A 72 -12.49 -32.94 15.88
C LEU A 72 -13.47 -34.10 15.66
N VAL A 73 -13.39 -34.78 14.52
CA VAL A 73 -14.32 -35.85 14.18
C VAL A 73 -13.58 -37.18 13.92
N THR A 74 -12.65 -37.22 12.97
CA THR A 74 -12.01 -38.45 12.54
C THR A 74 -11.16 -39.08 13.68
N LEU A 75 -10.25 -38.33 14.31
CA LEU A 75 -9.44 -38.83 15.41
C LEU A 75 -10.28 -39.25 16.61
N PRO A 76 -11.20 -38.43 17.17
CA PRO A 76 -12.02 -38.83 18.29
C PRO A 76 -12.94 -40.02 18.00
N SER A 77 -13.42 -40.17 16.75
CA SER A 77 -14.30 -41.29 16.37
C SER A 77 -13.63 -42.67 16.46
N ILE A 78 -12.30 -42.74 16.60
CA ILE A 78 -11.57 -43.97 16.77
C ILE A 78 -11.80 -44.56 18.18
N GLU A 79 -11.84 -43.69 19.19
CA GLU A 79 -11.88 -44.10 20.60
C GLU A 79 -13.25 -43.86 21.27
N ILE A 80 -14.05 -42.94 20.73
CA ILE A 80 -15.31 -42.49 21.30
C ILE A 80 -16.48 -43.00 20.46
N GLU A 81 -17.19 -44.04 20.92
CA GLU A 81 -18.28 -44.67 20.21
C GLU A 81 -19.43 -43.72 19.84
N SER A 82 -19.80 -42.79 20.72
CA SER A 82 -20.84 -41.81 20.45
C SER A 82 -20.48 -40.86 19.28
N ILE A 83 -19.18 -40.52 19.15
CA ILE A 83 -18.72 -39.71 18.01
C ILE A 83 -18.66 -40.58 16.77
N HIS A 84 -18.25 -41.83 16.89
CA HIS A 84 -18.19 -42.79 15.79
C HIS A 84 -19.55 -42.94 15.11
N VAL A 85 -20.61 -43.24 15.88
CA VAL A 85 -21.96 -43.46 15.39
C VAL A 85 -22.53 -42.21 14.69
N HIS A 86 -22.20 -41.01 15.19
CA HIS A 86 -22.72 -39.75 14.66
C HIS A 86 -21.70 -38.98 13.80
N SER A 87 -20.60 -39.60 13.40
CA SER A 87 -19.46 -38.91 12.77
C SER A 87 -19.85 -38.14 11.49
N ASP A 88 -20.65 -38.74 10.61
CA ASP A 88 -21.07 -38.10 9.37
C ASP A 88 -22.12 -36.99 9.63
N PHE A 89 -22.98 -37.14 10.64
CA PHE A 89 -23.87 -36.08 11.08
C PHE A 89 -23.10 -34.87 11.63
N ILE A 90 -22.08 -35.12 12.47
CA ILE A 90 -21.21 -34.04 13.00
C ILE A 90 -20.45 -33.35 11.87
N ARG A 91 -19.91 -34.12 10.90
CA ARG A 91 -19.26 -33.56 9.70
C ARG A 91 -20.21 -32.68 8.89
N ALA A 92 -21.43 -33.16 8.68
CA ALA A 92 -22.45 -32.39 7.93
C ALA A 92 -22.78 -31.06 8.63
N ILE A 93 -22.90 -31.04 9.96
CA ILE A 93 -23.14 -29.81 10.72
C ILE A 93 -21.95 -28.86 10.66
N LEU A 94 -20.73 -29.33 10.94
CA LEU A 94 -19.52 -28.51 10.92
C LEU A 94 -19.24 -27.97 9.52
N GLY A 95 -19.38 -28.80 8.49
CA GLY A 95 -19.29 -28.37 7.10
C GLY A 95 -20.35 -27.32 6.73
N THR A 96 -21.61 -27.53 7.16
CA THR A 96 -22.70 -26.55 6.92
C THR A 96 -22.37 -25.21 7.58
N LEU A 97 -21.87 -25.22 8.82
CA LEU A 97 -21.49 -24.00 9.54
C LEU A 97 -20.37 -23.26 8.78
N TYR A 98 -19.34 -24.00 8.33
CA TYR A 98 -18.26 -23.39 7.55
C TYR A 98 -18.79 -22.78 6.25
N PHE A 99 -19.57 -23.51 5.46
CA PHE A 99 -20.10 -23.00 4.20
C PHE A 99 -21.14 -21.88 4.38
N PHE A 100 -21.85 -21.86 5.50
CA PHE A 100 -22.68 -20.73 5.88
C PHE A 100 -21.85 -19.46 6.06
N VAL A 101 -20.73 -19.54 6.78
CA VAL A 101 -19.80 -18.40 6.96
C VAL A 101 -19.24 -17.92 5.63
N VAL A 102 -18.79 -18.84 4.76
CA VAL A 102 -18.31 -18.51 3.40
C VAL A 102 -19.40 -17.80 2.59
N TYR A 103 -20.64 -18.28 2.66
CA TYR A 103 -21.76 -17.68 1.93
C TYR A 103 -22.10 -16.28 2.44
N VAL A 104 -22.11 -16.08 3.76
CA VAL A 104 -22.32 -14.75 4.37
C VAL A 104 -21.20 -13.79 3.94
N ALA A 105 -19.93 -14.25 3.95
CA ALA A 105 -18.82 -13.44 3.49
C ALA A 105 -18.98 -13.07 2.01
N PHE A 106 -19.41 -14.01 1.16
CA PHE A 106 -19.69 -13.73 -0.25
C PHE A 106 -20.80 -12.69 -0.43
N LEU A 107 -21.96 -12.86 0.23
CA LEU A 107 -23.07 -11.91 0.12
C LEU A 107 -22.66 -10.50 0.60
N GLY A 108 -21.94 -10.43 1.70
CA GLY A 108 -21.41 -9.17 2.21
C GLY A 108 -20.42 -8.52 1.22
N LYS A 109 -19.56 -9.31 0.55
CA LYS A 109 -18.68 -8.79 -0.51
C LYS A 109 -19.45 -8.22 -1.69
N LEU A 110 -20.57 -8.85 -2.11
CA LEU A 110 -21.42 -8.31 -3.17
C LEU A 110 -21.96 -6.93 -2.81
N ILE A 111 -22.52 -6.78 -1.59
CA ILE A 111 -23.03 -5.51 -1.08
C ILE A 111 -21.90 -4.47 -1.00
N PHE A 112 -20.79 -4.85 -0.41
CA PHE A 112 -19.63 -3.96 -0.21
C PHE A 112 -19.09 -3.48 -1.56
N TYR A 113 -18.90 -4.38 -2.52
CA TYR A 113 -18.42 -4.03 -3.85
C TYR A 113 -19.43 -3.15 -4.62
N TYR A 114 -20.73 -3.38 -4.44
CA TYR A 114 -21.75 -2.54 -5.07
C TYR A 114 -21.59 -1.06 -4.66
N HIS A 115 -21.36 -0.81 -3.37
CA HIS A 115 -21.26 0.54 -2.81
C HIS A 115 -19.86 1.14 -2.94
N TYR A 116 -18.80 0.37 -2.71
CA TYR A 116 -17.43 0.88 -2.57
C TYR A 116 -16.52 0.53 -3.76
N LYS A 117 -16.97 -0.28 -4.71
CA LYS A 117 -16.18 -0.77 -5.85
C LYS A 117 -14.86 -1.42 -5.45
N ASP A 118 -14.81 -1.96 -4.23
CA ASP A 118 -13.67 -2.64 -3.65
C ASP A 118 -14.08 -3.92 -2.92
N THR A 119 -13.12 -4.78 -2.58
CA THR A 119 -13.32 -5.87 -1.63
C THR A 119 -13.43 -5.29 -0.21
N TYR A 120 -13.67 -6.14 0.79
CA TYR A 120 -13.65 -5.68 2.17
C TYR A 120 -12.34 -4.94 2.48
N ASN A 121 -12.47 -3.74 3.04
CA ASN A 121 -11.37 -2.91 3.49
C ASN A 121 -11.74 -2.21 4.80
N SER A 122 -10.92 -1.24 5.24
CA SER A 122 -11.13 -0.48 6.48
C SER A 122 -12.50 0.19 6.58
N ASN A 123 -13.17 0.50 5.45
CA ASN A 123 -14.51 1.09 5.41
C ASN A 123 -15.61 0.19 6.03
N LEU A 124 -15.38 -1.13 6.11
CA LEU A 124 -16.28 -2.05 6.81
C LEU A 124 -16.52 -1.63 8.26
N ARG A 125 -15.54 -0.98 8.87
CA ARG A 125 -15.58 -0.54 10.27
C ARG A 125 -16.27 0.79 10.48
N LEU A 126 -16.34 1.64 9.45
CA LEU A 126 -17.12 2.87 9.50
C LEU A 126 -18.60 2.55 9.77
N GLY A 127 -19.08 1.42 9.25
CA GLY A 127 -20.43 0.91 9.55
C GLY A 127 -20.69 0.63 11.04
N ARG A 128 -19.65 0.38 11.87
CA ARG A 128 -19.83 0.14 13.32
C ARG A 128 -20.35 1.37 14.06
N ASN A 129 -19.96 2.56 13.62
CA ASN A 129 -20.31 3.84 14.23
C ASN A 129 -21.44 4.56 13.49
N ALA A 130 -21.92 3.99 12.38
CA ALA A 130 -23.04 4.54 11.62
C ALA A 130 -24.38 4.36 12.35
N ASP A 131 -25.33 5.24 12.10
CA ASP A 131 -26.70 5.10 12.63
C ASP A 131 -27.30 3.77 12.18
N LYS A 132 -27.68 2.93 13.16
CA LYS A 132 -28.23 1.60 12.93
C LYS A 132 -29.51 1.63 12.08
N ARG A 133 -30.33 2.70 12.20
CA ARG A 133 -31.55 2.86 11.40
C ARG A 133 -31.21 3.06 9.93
N ASN A 134 -30.22 3.92 9.64
CA ASN A 134 -29.76 4.15 8.28
C ASN A 134 -29.11 2.88 7.68
N LEU A 135 -28.33 2.14 8.46
CA LEU A 135 -27.76 0.87 8.00
C LEU A 135 -28.85 -0.16 7.66
N LEU A 136 -29.90 -0.27 8.47
CA LEU A 136 -31.02 -1.15 8.20
C LEU A 136 -31.79 -0.69 6.96
N ASP A 137 -32.02 0.62 6.80
CA ASP A 137 -32.68 1.17 5.62
C ASP A 137 -31.89 0.89 4.34
N ILE A 138 -30.59 1.13 4.35
CA ILE A 138 -29.69 0.79 3.24
C ILE A 138 -29.73 -0.71 2.94
N PHE A 139 -29.68 -1.55 3.97
CA PHE A 139 -29.71 -3.00 3.80
C PHE A 139 -31.02 -3.47 3.18
N PHE A 140 -32.19 -3.05 3.73
CA PHE A 140 -33.46 -3.54 3.28
C PHE A 140 -33.95 -2.90 1.98
N ASN A 141 -33.81 -1.59 1.82
CA ASN A 141 -34.40 -0.86 0.72
C ASN A 141 -33.46 -0.70 -0.48
N GLN A 142 -32.14 -0.56 -0.24
CA GLN A 142 -31.19 -0.38 -1.34
C GLN A 142 -30.52 -1.70 -1.78
N ASN A 143 -30.32 -2.65 -0.86
CA ASN A 143 -29.62 -3.91 -1.13
C ASN A 143 -30.54 -5.14 -1.16
N HIS A 144 -31.85 -4.95 -1.27
CA HIS A 144 -32.81 -6.06 -1.30
C HIS A 144 -32.67 -7.03 -0.10
N GLY A 145 -32.43 -6.51 1.09
CA GLY A 145 -32.10 -7.26 2.31
C GLY A 145 -33.06 -8.42 2.64
N TRP A 146 -34.36 -8.31 2.30
CA TRP A 146 -35.31 -9.39 2.47
C TRP A 146 -34.95 -10.63 1.64
N TRP A 147 -34.50 -10.46 0.40
CA TRP A 147 -34.06 -11.60 -0.44
C TRP A 147 -32.77 -12.22 0.09
N ILE A 148 -31.86 -11.39 0.61
CA ILE A 148 -30.64 -11.87 1.26
C ILE A 148 -30.98 -12.71 2.48
N LEU A 149 -31.85 -12.20 3.40
CA LEU A 149 -32.25 -12.93 4.59
C LEU A 149 -32.98 -14.22 4.26
N LEU A 150 -33.85 -14.24 3.22
CA LEU A 150 -34.51 -15.44 2.75
C LEU A 150 -33.54 -16.48 2.16
N SER A 151 -32.51 -16.03 1.48
CA SER A 151 -31.49 -16.90 0.87
C SER A 151 -30.66 -17.67 1.91
N LEU A 152 -30.42 -17.09 3.11
CA LEU A 152 -29.61 -17.72 4.16
C LEU A 152 -30.16 -19.07 4.63
N PRO A 153 -31.45 -19.21 5.10
CA PRO A 153 -31.97 -20.50 5.49
C PRO A 153 -32.10 -21.46 4.32
N ILE A 154 -32.46 -20.98 3.12
CA ILE A 154 -32.57 -21.83 1.93
C ILE A 154 -31.21 -22.44 1.59
N TYR A 155 -30.16 -21.61 1.55
CA TYR A 155 -28.78 -22.08 1.32
C TYR A 155 -28.32 -23.04 2.42
N THR A 156 -28.54 -22.69 3.69
CA THR A 156 -28.12 -23.50 4.84
C THR A 156 -28.73 -24.89 4.82
N VAL A 157 -30.05 -24.96 4.59
CA VAL A 157 -30.78 -26.23 4.48
C VAL A 157 -30.30 -27.00 3.24
N GLY A 158 -30.17 -26.32 2.11
CA GLY A 158 -29.68 -26.94 0.86
C GLY A 158 -28.28 -27.54 1.00
N ILE A 159 -27.34 -26.81 1.57
CA ILE A 159 -25.95 -27.29 1.76
C ILE A 159 -25.89 -28.44 2.79
N TYR A 160 -26.72 -28.38 3.86
CA TYR A 160 -26.78 -29.49 4.82
C TYR A 160 -27.25 -30.79 4.18
N TYR A 161 -28.33 -30.76 3.39
CA TYR A 161 -28.82 -31.96 2.70
C TYR A 161 -27.84 -32.43 1.62
N PHE A 162 -27.19 -31.51 0.93
CA PHE A 162 -26.14 -31.84 -0.04
C PHE A 162 -24.94 -32.53 0.64
N LEU A 163 -24.46 -32.00 1.76
CA LEU A 163 -23.39 -32.63 2.53
C LEU A 163 -23.79 -33.98 3.09
N SER A 164 -25.01 -34.13 3.62
CA SER A 164 -25.54 -35.40 4.11
C SER A 164 -25.60 -36.44 2.97
N TRP A 165 -26.04 -36.05 1.78
CA TRP A 165 -26.02 -36.90 0.61
C TRP A 165 -24.57 -37.27 0.18
N LEU A 166 -23.66 -36.31 0.13
CA LEU A 166 -22.26 -36.49 -0.25
C LEU A 166 -21.53 -37.45 0.70
N LEU A 167 -21.76 -37.34 2.01
CA LEU A 167 -21.23 -38.23 3.02
C LEU A 167 -21.87 -39.62 2.94
N GLY A 168 -23.13 -39.71 2.54
CA GLY A 168 -23.82 -41.00 2.29
C GLY A 168 -23.30 -41.76 1.08
N LEU A 169 -22.55 -41.11 0.16
CA LEU A 169 -21.81 -41.81 -0.87
C LEU A 169 -20.69 -42.62 -0.22
N GLY A 170 -20.67 -43.90 -0.36
CA GLY A 170 -19.71 -44.79 0.31
C GLY A 170 -18.23 -44.34 0.23
N THR A 171 -17.43 -44.92 1.08
CA THR A 171 -15.97 -44.75 1.07
C THR A 171 -15.30 -45.94 0.40
N ILE A 172 -14.10 -45.74 -0.15
CA ILE A 172 -13.28 -46.82 -0.68
C ILE A 172 -12.84 -47.70 0.52
N ALA A 173 -13.09 -49.00 0.43
CA ALA A 173 -12.64 -49.94 1.46
C ALA A 173 -11.10 -49.99 1.51
N VAL A 174 -10.56 -49.80 2.68
CA VAL A 174 -9.12 -49.85 2.95
C VAL A 174 -8.80 -50.95 3.95
N PRO A 175 -7.64 -51.62 3.87
CA PRO A 175 -7.23 -52.57 4.85
C PRO A 175 -7.21 -51.97 6.25
N THR A 176 -7.84 -52.65 7.21
CA THR A 176 -7.86 -52.23 8.60
C THR A 176 -6.76 -52.93 9.37
N VAL A 177 -6.00 -52.20 10.19
CA VAL A 177 -5.01 -52.75 11.13
C VAL A 177 -5.64 -52.71 12.50
N TYR A 178 -5.87 -53.88 13.10
CA TYR A 178 -6.77 -54.02 14.23
C TYR A 178 -6.12 -53.88 15.63
N SER A 179 -4.79 -54.05 15.77
CA SER A 179 -4.16 -53.96 17.10
C SER A 179 -2.65 -53.81 17.09
N GLY A 180 -2.07 -53.46 18.24
CA GLY A 180 -0.66 -53.51 18.55
C GLY A 180 0.17 -52.35 17.95
N TYR A 181 1.49 -52.52 17.94
CA TYR A 181 2.45 -51.49 17.51
C TYR A 181 2.18 -50.97 16.09
N MET A 182 1.76 -51.84 15.18
CA MET A 182 1.46 -51.47 13.80
C MET A 182 0.26 -50.51 13.70
N TYR A 183 -0.75 -50.64 14.56
CA TYR A 183 -1.89 -49.72 14.61
C TYR A 183 -1.45 -48.30 14.97
N TYR A 184 -0.66 -48.13 16.02
CA TYR A 184 -0.17 -46.82 16.43
C TYR A 184 0.74 -46.17 15.38
N THR A 185 1.63 -47.02 14.78
CA THR A 185 2.50 -46.54 13.69
C THR A 185 1.68 -46.03 12.49
N TYR A 186 0.68 -46.78 12.06
CA TYR A 186 -0.20 -46.48 10.95
C TYR A 186 -0.99 -45.16 11.22
N THR A 187 -1.61 -45.06 12.40
CA THR A 187 -2.32 -43.85 12.82
C THR A 187 -1.40 -42.63 12.85
N THR A 188 -0.22 -42.77 13.43
CA THR A 188 0.79 -41.70 13.49
C THR A 188 1.20 -41.24 12.09
N VAL A 189 1.44 -42.16 11.17
CA VAL A 189 1.79 -41.81 9.77
C VAL A 189 0.66 -41.01 9.09
N ILE A 190 -0.61 -41.41 9.30
CA ILE A 190 -1.75 -40.71 8.72
C ILE A 190 -1.90 -39.29 9.32
N VAL A 191 -1.72 -39.17 10.65
CA VAL A 191 -1.74 -37.85 11.32
C VAL A 191 -0.67 -36.93 10.72
N ILE A 192 0.57 -37.42 10.63
CA ILE A 192 1.68 -36.66 10.06
C ILE A 192 1.38 -36.30 8.60
N ALA A 193 0.91 -37.25 7.79
CA ALA A 193 0.57 -37.02 6.39
C ALA A 193 -0.52 -35.93 6.24
N THR A 194 -1.57 -35.99 7.07
CA THR A 194 -2.66 -34.99 7.06
C THR A 194 -2.14 -33.60 7.41
N VAL A 195 -1.29 -33.49 8.43
CA VAL A 195 -0.66 -32.20 8.82
C VAL A 195 0.26 -31.67 7.71
N VAL A 196 1.05 -32.55 7.08
CA VAL A 196 1.92 -32.17 5.95
C VAL A 196 1.09 -31.67 4.78
N VAL A 197 0.00 -32.36 4.43
CA VAL A 197 -0.93 -31.95 3.36
C VAL A 197 -1.60 -30.60 3.70
N TYR A 198 -2.03 -30.43 4.94
CA TYR A 198 -2.56 -29.16 5.42
C TYR A 198 -1.57 -28.00 5.19
N TYR A 199 -0.33 -28.14 5.64
CA TYR A 199 0.70 -27.09 5.45
C TYR A 199 0.99 -26.84 3.98
N TRP A 200 1.04 -27.87 3.14
CA TRP A 200 1.29 -27.75 1.72
C TRP A 200 0.20 -26.91 1.03
N PHE A 201 -1.06 -27.19 1.31
CA PHE A 201 -2.17 -26.39 0.77
C PHE A 201 -2.15 -24.96 1.31
N ARG A 202 -1.97 -24.79 2.61
CA ARG A 202 -1.97 -23.48 3.26
C ARG A 202 -0.89 -22.55 2.72
N TYR A 203 0.25 -23.08 2.32
CA TYR A 203 1.35 -22.27 1.77
C TYR A 203 1.39 -22.23 0.24
N GLY A 204 0.24 -22.35 -0.42
CA GLY A 204 0.13 -22.17 -1.87
C GLY A 204 0.83 -23.25 -2.69
N GLY A 205 0.77 -24.53 -2.24
CA GLY A 205 1.42 -25.65 -2.91
C GLY A 205 2.91 -25.77 -2.62
N THR A 206 3.40 -25.12 -1.56
CA THR A 206 4.80 -25.14 -1.14
C THR A 206 4.92 -25.36 0.37
N PHE A 207 6.14 -25.58 0.88
CA PHE A 207 6.42 -25.63 2.32
C PHE A 207 7.12 -24.35 2.82
N LYS A 208 7.20 -23.30 2.00
CA LYS A 208 7.88 -22.06 2.34
C LYS A 208 6.86 -20.98 2.61
N HIS A 209 6.84 -20.45 3.82
CA HIS A 209 5.94 -19.34 4.21
C HIS A 209 6.04 -18.14 3.27
N ARG A 210 7.23 -17.78 2.78
CA ARG A 210 7.45 -16.67 1.85
C ARG A 210 6.74 -16.82 0.49
N ASN A 211 6.31 -18.03 0.14
CA ASN A 211 5.63 -18.33 -1.11
C ASN A 211 4.10 -18.40 -0.94
N LYS A 212 3.61 -18.13 0.29
CA LYS A 212 2.18 -18.03 0.55
C LYS A 212 1.59 -16.96 -0.35
N PRO A 213 0.45 -17.23 -1.01
CA PRO A 213 -0.24 -16.19 -1.78
C PRO A 213 -0.63 -15.01 -0.90
N GLU A 214 -0.18 -13.83 -1.29
CA GLU A 214 -0.45 -12.55 -0.63
C GLU A 214 -0.62 -11.48 -1.71
N TRP A 215 -1.01 -10.28 -1.31
CA TRP A 215 -1.24 -9.18 -2.24
C TRP A 215 -0.04 -8.86 -3.13
N ASP A 216 1.16 -8.95 -2.58
CA ASP A 216 2.42 -8.67 -3.29
C ASP A 216 2.76 -9.70 -4.36
N THR A 217 2.27 -10.93 -4.21
CA THR A 217 2.55 -12.05 -5.12
C THR A 217 1.44 -12.28 -6.17
N VAL A 218 0.43 -11.39 -6.24
CA VAL A 218 -0.60 -11.45 -7.30
C VAL A 218 0.06 -11.30 -8.68
N PRO A 219 -0.20 -12.22 -9.62
CA PRO A 219 0.38 -12.15 -10.95
C PRO A 219 0.02 -10.86 -11.70
N GLU A 220 0.99 -10.27 -12.39
CA GLU A 220 0.88 -8.97 -13.06
C GLU A 220 -0.32 -8.87 -14.01
N ILE A 221 -0.62 -9.92 -14.76
CA ILE A 221 -1.75 -9.92 -15.69
C ILE A 221 -3.11 -9.66 -15.00
N VAL A 222 -3.25 -10.10 -13.75
CA VAL A 222 -4.44 -9.87 -12.92
C VAL A 222 -4.29 -8.56 -12.17
N LYS A 223 -3.10 -8.28 -11.64
CA LYS A 223 -2.79 -7.09 -10.85
C LYS A 223 -2.99 -5.78 -11.64
N ARG A 224 -2.68 -5.78 -12.93
CA ARG A 224 -2.91 -4.63 -13.84
C ARG A 224 -4.39 -4.35 -14.11
N ASP A 225 -5.26 -5.32 -13.89
CA ASP A 225 -6.69 -5.15 -14.08
C ASP A 225 -7.36 -4.89 -12.73
N MET A 226 -7.81 -3.67 -12.50
CA MET A 226 -8.40 -3.24 -11.23
C MET A 226 -9.53 -4.13 -10.74
N PHE A 227 -10.37 -4.64 -11.67
CA PHE A 227 -11.46 -5.52 -11.32
C PHE A 227 -10.97 -6.93 -10.99
N PHE A 228 -10.16 -7.54 -11.86
CA PHE A 228 -9.67 -8.91 -11.66
C PHE A 228 -8.71 -8.99 -10.46
N ALA A 229 -7.95 -7.93 -10.15
CA ALA A 229 -7.16 -7.83 -8.93
C ALA A 229 -8.02 -8.01 -7.67
N LYS A 230 -9.20 -7.38 -7.63
CA LYS A 230 -10.16 -7.53 -6.51
C LYS A 230 -10.93 -8.86 -6.58
N ALA A 231 -11.18 -9.40 -7.75
CA ALA A 231 -11.90 -10.67 -7.93
C ALA A 231 -11.06 -11.90 -7.53
N CYS A 232 -9.72 -11.83 -7.59
CA CYS A 232 -8.86 -12.95 -7.21
C CYS A 232 -8.75 -13.16 -5.70
N ILE A 233 -9.07 -12.14 -4.87
CA ILE A 233 -9.03 -12.25 -3.41
C ILE A 233 -10.17 -13.14 -2.93
N ASP A 234 -9.86 -14.10 -2.08
CA ASP A 234 -10.86 -14.93 -1.41
C ASP A 234 -11.71 -14.10 -0.44
N ASP A 235 -12.99 -14.43 -0.33
CA ASP A 235 -13.96 -13.62 0.43
C ASP A 235 -13.68 -13.63 1.95
N LEU A 236 -13.23 -14.78 2.49
CA LEU A 236 -12.85 -14.89 3.90
C LEU A 236 -11.53 -14.17 4.19
N ILE A 237 -10.56 -14.25 3.27
CA ILE A 237 -9.29 -13.53 3.38
C ILE A 237 -9.55 -12.02 3.40
N ALA A 238 -10.34 -11.52 2.46
CA ALA A 238 -10.69 -10.10 2.40
C ALA A 238 -11.38 -9.63 3.70
N PHE A 239 -12.31 -10.44 4.22
CA PHE A 239 -13.01 -10.16 5.48
C PHE A 239 -12.07 -10.17 6.69
N GLU A 240 -11.17 -11.16 6.78
CA GLU A 240 -10.15 -11.23 7.83
C GLU A 240 -9.24 -10.00 7.83
N LEU A 241 -8.72 -9.63 6.65
CA LEU A 241 -7.87 -8.45 6.51
C LEU A 241 -8.57 -7.18 6.99
N ALA A 242 -9.84 -6.99 6.61
CA ALA A 242 -10.64 -5.85 7.04
C ALA A 242 -10.88 -5.81 8.57
N ILE A 243 -11.04 -6.99 9.21
CA ILE A 243 -11.22 -7.08 10.67
C ILE A 243 -9.89 -6.88 11.43
N ARG A 244 -8.78 -7.39 10.93
CA ARG A 244 -7.48 -7.26 11.59
C ARG A 244 -6.97 -5.82 11.62
N THR A 245 -7.34 -5.00 10.64
CA THR A 245 -6.98 -3.58 10.62
C THR A 245 -7.64 -2.88 11.81
N LYS A 246 -6.92 -2.37 12.81
CA LYS A 246 -7.51 -1.68 13.97
C LYS A 246 -8.24 -0.40 13.54
N PRO A 247 -9.42 -0.07 14.10
CA PRO A 247 -10.02 1.24 13.87
C PRO A 247 -9.07 2.30 14.40
N GLN A 248 -8.85 3.34 13.63
CA GLN A 248 -8.08 4.48 14.14
C GLN A 248 -9.03 5.32 15.01
N GLU A 249 -8.60 5.63 16.23
CA GLU A 249 -9.37 6.43 17.20
C GLU A 249 -9.81 7.77 16.61
N ILE A 250 -8.98 8.34 15.77
CA ILE A 250 -9.22 9.59 15.03
C ILE A 250 -10.58 9.63 14.29
N LEU A 251 -11.14 8.48 13.88
CA LEU A 251 -12.44 8.44 13.21
C LEU A 251 -13.63 8.43 14.19
N THR A 252 -13.38 8.40 15.49
CA THR A 252 -14.41 8.30 16.54
C THR A 252 -14.53 9.54 17.42
N HIS A 253 -13.63 10.52 17.28
CA HIS A 253 -13.66 11.74 18.07
C HIS A 253 -14.93 12.57 17.82
N SER A 254 -15.46 13.18 18.88
CA SER A 254 -16.50 14.20 18.75
C SER A 254 -15.92 15.53 18.25
N ASP A 255 -16.79 16.45 17.82
CA ASP A 255 -16.32 17.78 17.38
C ASP A 255 -15.67 18.56 18.55
N GLU A 256 -16.13 18.38 19.80
CA GLU A 256 -15.54 19.00 20.99
C GLU A 256 -14.15 18.44 21.29
N GLU A 257 -13.94 17.13 21.19
CA GLU A 257 -12.63 16.50 21.33
C GLU A 257 -11.67 17.00 20.25
N SER A 258 -12.15 17.09 19.00
CA SER A 258 -11.36 17.61 17.86
C SER A 258 -10.91 19.05 18.08
N ILE A 259 -11.79 19.92 18.58
CA ILE A 259 -11.45 21.33 18.88
C ILE A 259 -10.33 21.40 19.92
N GLN A 260 -10.38 20.57 20.95
CA GLN A 260 -9.33 20.53 21.98
C GLN A 260 -8.01 20.05 21.40
N ILE A 261 -8.01 18.97 20.60
CA ILE A 261 -6.80 18.41 19.99
C ILE A 261 -6.17 19.39 18.98
N LEU A 262 -6.99 20.14 18.23
CA LEU A 262 -6.51 21.09 17.22
C LEU A 262 -5.97 22.41 17.79
N THR A 263 -6.22 22.70 19.05
CA THR A 263 -5.81 23.96 19.70
C THR A 263 -4.33 24.34 19.52
N PRO A 264 -3.34 23.41 19.53
CA PRO A 264 -1.94 23.76 19.28
C PRO A 264 -1.65 24.24 17.85
N LEU A 265 -2.51 23.94 16.89
CA LEU A 265 -2.32 24.23 15.47
C LEU A 265 -3.23 25.38 15.01
N ILE A 266 -4.51 25.34 15.39
CA ILE A 266 -5.54 26.29 14.97
C ILE A 266 -6.53 26.60 16.10
N LYS A 267 -7.06 27.83 16.10
CA LYS A 267 -8.13 28.22 17.01
C LYS A 267 -9.47 28.07 16.29
N VAL A 268 -10.30 27.12 16.76
CA VAL A 268 -11.63 26.86 16.19
C VAL A 268 -12.69 27.66 16.95
N GLU A 269 -13.55 28.39 16.26
CA GLU A 269 -14.58 29.25 16.88
C GLU A 269 -15.99 28.66 16.77
N GLN A 270 -16.49 28.30 15.60
CA GLN A 270 -17.87 27.78 15.41
C GLN A 270 -17.99 26.64 14.40
N ASP A 271 -17.30 26.74 13.25
CA ASP A 271 -17.32 25.73 12.18
C ASP A 271 -15.96 25.04 12.14
N LEU A 272 -15.90 23.78 12.58
CA LEU A 272 -14.67 23.02 12.65
C LEU A 272 -13.99 22.89 11.29
N VAL A 273 -14.69 22.39 10.28
CA VAL A 273 -14.09 22.08 8.97
C VAL A 273 -13.82 23.34 8.17
N GLY A 274 -14.74 24.30 8.21
CA GLY A 274 -14.53 25.61 7.58
C GLY A 274 -13.33 26.35 8.19
N THR A 275 -13.16 26.25 9.51
CA THR A 275 -11.97 26.83 10.21
C THR A 275 -10.69 26.13 9.77
N ILE A 276 -10.68 24.78 9.66
CA ILE A 276 -9.52 24.05 9.15
C ILE A 276 -9.15 24.54 7.75
N TRP A 277 -10.11 24.61 6.81
CA TRP A 277 -9.82 25.06 5.46
C TRP A 277 -9.36 26.53 5.41
N ASN A 278 -9.94 27.39 6.24
CA ASN A 278 -9.55 28.81 6.31
C ASN A 278 -8.13 28.99 6.87
N SER A 279 -7.73 28.17 7.86
CA SER A 279 -6.36 28.21 8.40
C SER A 279 -5.29 27.79 7.40
N MET A 280 -5.67 26.98 6.40
CA MET A 280 -4.78 26.52 5.32
C MET A 280 -4.71 27.49 4.14
N ARG A 281 -5.59 28.50 4.06
CA ARG A 281 -5.57 29.50 2.96
C ARG A 281 -4.34 30.37 3.07
N LYS A 282 -3.63 30.50 1.97
CA LYS A 282 -2.40 31.30 1.86
C LYS A 282 -2.44 32.13 0.59
N LYS A 283 -1.65 33.20 0.57
CA LYS A 283 -1.45 34.06 -0.59
C LYS A 283 0.03 34.18 -0.88
N THR A 284 0.40 34.04 -2.14
CA THR A 284 1.78 34.17 -2.56
C THR A 284 2.31 35.59 -2.45
N THR A 285 3.61 35.70 -2.18
CA THR A 285 4.32 36.99 -2.10
C THR A 285 4.70 37.55 -3.49
N GLY A 286 4.66 36.73 -4.52
CA GLY A 286 5.03 37.02 -5.89
C GLY A 286 6.13 36.06 -6.40
N PRO A 287 6.28 35.93 -7.72
CA PRO A 287 7.20 34.95 -8.30
C PRO A 287 8.67 35.31 -7.99
N ARG A 288 9.47 34.26 -7.74
CA ARG A 288 10.93 34.35 -7.54
C ARG A 288 11.70 33.97 -8.82
N ILE A 289 11.07 33.19 -9.69
CA ILE A 289 11.57 32.83 -11.01
C ILE A 289 10.48 33.08 -12.05
N LYS A 290 10.86 33.16 -13.30
CA LYS A 290 9.91 33.14 -14.40
C LYS A 290 9.13 31.83 -14.38
N LYS A 291 7.82 31.86 -14.56
CA LYS A 291 6.99 30.66 -14.59
C LYS A 291 7.51 29.67 -15.65
N PRO A 292 8.04 28.49 -15.27
CA PRO A 292 8.58 27.51 -16.20
C PRO A 292 7.47 26.85 -17.01
N LYS A 293 7.74 26.47 -18.25
CA LYS A 293 6.77 25.71 -19.06
C LYS A 293 6.59 24.29 -18.55
N LYS A 294 7.66 23.68 -18.08
CA LYS A 294 7.64 22.29 -17.56
C LYS A 294 8.09 22.25 -16.10
N ILE A 295 7.33 21.54 -15.28
CA ILE A 295 7.69 21.24 -13.89
C ILE A 295 7.69 19.72 -13.72
N PHE A 296 8.80 19.18 -13.25
CA PHE A 296 8.96 17.76 -12.96
C PHE A 296 9.13 17.57 -11.45
N LEU A 297 8.16 16.95 -10.81
CA LEU A 297 8.28 16.44 -9.44
C LEU A 297 8.50 14.93 -9.53
N ILE A 298 9.74 14.51 -9.29
CA ILE A 298 10.17 13.11 -9.37
C ILE A 298 10.24 12.57 -7.96
N VAL A 299 9.46 11.54 -7.70
CA VAL A 299 9.44 10.81 -6.43
C VAL A 299 10.07 9.45 -6.67
N GLU A 300 11.26 9.27 -6.13
CA GLU A 300 12.05 8.05 -6.29
C GLU A 300 11.73 7.08 -5.16
N GLU A 301 11.47 5.81 -5.50
CA GLU A 301 11.17 4.74 -4.54
C GLU A 301 12.30 4.58 -3.52
N SER A 302 11.99 4.70 -2.21
CA SER A 302 12.92 4.46 -1.09
C SER A 302 14.25 5.23 -1.16
N TYR A 303 14.23 6.46 -1.70
CA TYR A 303 15.45 7.26 -1.95
C TYR A 303 15.91 7.97 -0.68
N SER A 304 16.64 7.26 0.15
CA SER A 304 17.11 7.69 1.47
C SER A 304 18.31 8.64 1.42
N GLN A 305 18.31 9.67 2.25
CA GLN A 305 19.36 10.70 2.29
C GLN A 305 20.74 10.15 2.73
N PHE A 306 20.79 9.08 3.54
CA PHE A 306 22.03 8.60 4.13
C PHE A 306 23.15 8.35 3.08
N ALA A 307 22.79 7.90 1.86
CA ALA A 307 23.75 7.63 0.79
C ALA A 307 24.53 8.88 0.36
N PHE A 308 24.03 10.06 0.66
CA PHE A 308 24.66 11.35 0.37
C PHE A 308 25.53 11.89 1.52
N ASP A 309 25.55 11.23 2.68
CA ASP A 309 26.35 11.67 3.82
C ASP A 309 27.85 11.47 3.55
N ASP A 310 28.68 12.37 4.05
CA ASP A 310 30.12 12.37 3.80
C ASP A 310 30.84 11.09 4.23
N ILE A 311 30.30 10.40 5.24
CA ILE A 311 30.84 9.12 5.73
C ILE A 311 30.82 8.02 4.65
N TYR A 312 29.97 8.16 3.62
CA TYR A 312 29.84 7.19 2.52
C TYR A 312 30.37 7.70 1.18
N LYS A 313 31.03 8.87 1.14
CA LYS A 313 31.50 9.50 -0.09
C LYS A 313 32.45 8.62 -0.92
N ASP A 314 33.22 7.75 -0.26
CA ASP A 314 34.18 6.85 -0.93
C ASP A 314 33.51 5.57 -1.48
N ILE A 315 32.21 5.38 -1.24
CA ILE A 315 31.43 4.26 -1.77
C ILE A 315 30.50 4.81 -2.85
N PRO A 316 30.54 4.27 -4.09
CA PRO A 316 29.81 4.84 -5.22
C PRO A 316 28.32 4.50 -5.20
N ILE A 317 27.61 4.82 -4.09
CA ILE A 317 26.18 4.52 -3.92
C ILE A 317 25.32 5.61 -4.58
N ALA A 318 25.71 6.87 -4.45
CA ALA A 318 24.94 8.03 -4.92
C ALA A 318 25.85 9.05 -5.67
N ASN A 319 26.84 8.56 -6.42
CA ASN A 319 27.81 9.42 -7.08
C ASN A 319 27.17 10.31 -8.15
N ALA A 320 26.22 9.79 -8.89
CA ALA A 320 25.56 10.52 -9.97
C ALA A 320 24.69 11.65 -9.41
N GLY A 321 23.88 11.37 -8.39
CA GLY A 321 23.07 12.36 -7.71
C GLY A 321 23.88 13.44 -6.99
N ARG A 322 25.06 13.10 -6.42
CA ARG A 322 25.98 14.09 -5.83
C ARG A 322 26.38 15.15 -6.86
N LEU A 323 26.71 14.74 -8.08
CA LEU A 323 27.09 15.67 -9.15
C LEU A 323 25.98 16.65 -9.52
N ILE A 324 24.73 16.22 -9.48
CA ILE A 324 23.57 17.13 -9.69
C ILE A 324 23.44 18.11 -8.51
N ARG A 325 23.58 17.62 -7.27
CA ARG A 325 23.44 18.46 -6.07
C ARG A 325 24.57 19.47 -5.88
N GLU A 326 25.74 19.23 -6.47
CA GLU A 326 26.88 20.14 -6.48
C GLU A 326 26.75 21.26 -7.51
N GLN A 327 25.84 21.18 -8.48
CA GLN A 327 25.61 22.23 -9.46
C GLN A 327 25.20 23.56 -8.76
N GLY A 328 25.68 24.68 -9.27
CA GLY A 328 25.35 26.01 -8.74
C GLY A 328 23.87 26.37 -8.80
N THR A 329 23.13 25.71 -9.68
CA THR A 329 21.70 25.86 -9.94
C THR A 329 20.83 24.84 -9.22
N THR A 330 21.40 24.05 -8.31
CA THR A 330 20.69 23.04 -7.51
C THR A 330 20.75 23.40 -6.03
N ILE A 331 19.59 23.28 -5.36
CA ILE A 331 19.43 23.50 -3.92
C ILE A 331 18.98 22.20 -3.30
N SER A 332 19.60 21.78 -2.19
CA SER A 332 19.25 20.56 -1.47
C SER A 332 19.04 20.81 0.03
N ILE A 333 18.17 20.01 0.64
CA ILE A 333 17.94 20.01 2.08
C ILE A 333 18.15 18.57 2.58
N ASP A 334 19.17 18.39 3.43
CA ASP A 334 19.59 17.05 3.89
C ASP A 334 18.69 16.48 4.99
N ASN A 335 17.94 17.34 5.68
CA ASN A 335 17.05 16.96 6.76
C ASN A 335 15.60 17.11 6.29
N PHE A 336 15.16 16.18 5.43
CA PHE A 336 13.85 16.24 4.80
C PHE A 336 13.00 15.03 5.17
N LEU A 337 11.78 15.27 5.67
CA LEU A 337 10.89 14.22 6.17
C LEU A 337 9.84 13.83 5.15
N ALA A 338 9.65 12.53 4.96
CA ALA A 338 8.54 12.00 4.17
C ALA A 338 7.17 12.20 4.86
N GLY A 339 6.11 12.26 4.07
CA GLY A 339 4.73 12.34 4.55
C GLY A 339 4.15 11.02 5.08
N GLY A 340 4.85 9.90 4.87
CA GLY A 340 4.48 8.56 5.28
C GLY A 340 5.69 7.69 5.59
N LEU A 341 5.48 6.54 6.26
CA LEU A 341 6.54 5.56 6.56
C LEU A 341 6.79 4.58 5.41
N ILE A 342 5.85 4.47 4.50
CA ILE A 342 5.85 3.61 3.33
C ILE A 342 5.25 4.36 2.14
N SER A 343 5.37 3.81 0.96
CA SER A 343 5.00 4.46 -0.31
C SER A 343 3.56 4.97 -0.35
N GLN A 344 2.59 4.11 -0.01
CA GLN A 344 1.18 4.43 -0.17
C GLN A 344 0.75 5.68 0.65
N PRO A 345 0.96 5.78 1.99
CA PRO A 345 0.58 6.98 2.74
C PRO A 345 1.42 8.20 2.36
N SER A 346 2.64 8.02 1.88
CA SER A 346 3.50 9.12 1.46
C SER A 346 2.99 9.77 0.18
N ILE A 347 2.72 8.96 -0.85
CA ILE A 347 2.16 9.42 -2.12
C ILE A 347 0.77 10.03 -1.91
N SER A 348 -0.10 9.35 -1.13
CA SER A 348 -1.44 9.85 -0.79
C SER A 348 -1.37 11.22 -0.12
N SER A 349 -0.46 11.41 0.85
CA SER A 349 -0.26 12.69 1.53
C SER A 349 0.18 13.80 0.58
N MET A 350 1.14 13.53 -0.30
CA MET A 350 1.61 14.53 -1.28
C MET A 350 0.50 14.94 -2.25
N LEU A 351 -0.26 13.98 -2.78
CA LEU A 351 -1.30 14.25 -3.76
C LEU A 351 -2.50 14.98 -3.16
N ASN A 352 -2.90 14.63 -1.94
CA ASN A 352 -4.04 15.23 -1.23
C ASN A 352 -3.71 16.54 -0.49
N GLY A 353 -2.44 16.74 -0.11
CA GLY A 353 -2.00 17.89 0.68
C GLY A 353 -2.40 17.84 2.17
N ILE A 354 -2.81 16.67 2.67
CA ILE A 354 -3.01 16.33 4.10
C ILE A 354 -2.36 14.99 4.37
N PHE A 355 -1.99 14.72 5.63
CA PHE A 355 -1.39 13.43 5.97
C PHE A 355 -2.41 12.28 5.85
N ASP A 356 -1.99 11.18 5.26
CA ASP A 356 -2.79 9.95 5.13
C ASP A 356 -3.04 9.26 6.48
N VAL A 357 -2.09 9.35 7.38
CA VAL A 357 -2.09 8.79 8.74
C VAL A 357 -2.39 7.28 8.79
N ASN A 358 -1.98 6.54 7.75
CA ASN A 358 -2.23 5.10 7.53
C ASN A 358 -3.74 4.76 7.44
N LEU A 359 -4.54 5.66 6.91
CA LEU A 359 -5.96 5.44 6.62
C LEU A 359 -6.18 4.90 5.21
N GLU A 360 -5.12 4.85 4.39
CA GLU A 360 -5.22 4.41 3.00
C GLU A 360 -6.25 5.24 2.20
N LEU A 361 -6.12 6.59 2.27
CA LEU A 361 -7.07 7.52 1.66
C LEU A 361 -7.29 7.24 0.16
N ASN A 362 -6.24 6.82 -0.53
CA ASN A 362 -6.31 6.44 -1.93
C ASN A 362 -7.15 5.18 -2.20
N GLU A 363 -7.39 4.33 -1.20
CA GLU A 363 -8.25 3.14 -1.30
C GLU A 363 -9.70 3.44 -0.88
N MET A 364 -9.98 4.63 -0.33
CA MET A 364 -11.33 5.01 0.06
C MET A 364 -12.15 5.45 -1.16
N PHE A 365 -13.31 4.82 -1.38
CA PHE A 365 -14.23 5.15 -2.49
C PHE A 365 -14.59 6.64 -2.57
N TYR A 366 -14.69 7.31 -1.41
CA TYR A 366 -14.95 8.75 -1.35
C TYR A 366 -13.94 9.51 -2.21
N PHE A 367 -12.63 9.24 -2.06
CA PHE A 367 -11.54 9.92 -2.75
C PHE A 367 -11.37 9.53 -4.23
N TRP A 368 -12.15 8.56 -4.73
CA TRP A 368 -12.19 8.29 -6.18
C TRP A 368 -13.17 9.20 -6.93
N ASN A 369 -14.05 9.90 -6.20
CA ASN A 369 -15.09 10.74 -6.75
C ASN A 369 -15.04 12.20 -6.26
N HIS A 370 -14.27 12.45 -5.20
CA HIS A 370 -14.19 13.77 -4.58
C HIS A 370 -12.72 14.15 -4.40
N ARG A 371 -12.45 15.44 -4.54
CA ARG A 371 -11.12 15.99 -4.33
C ARG A 371 -11.13 17.00 -3.18
N LEU A 372 -9.99 17.08 -2.49
CA LEU A 372 -9.79 18.08 -1.47
C LEU A 372 -9.35 19.41 -2.08
N PRO A 373 -9.65 20.54 -1.44
CA PRO A 373 -9.15 21.85 -1.85
C PRO A 373 -7.61 21.94 -1.87
N THR A 374 -6.95 21.14 -1.06
CA THR A 374 -5.48 21.00 -0.95
C THR A 374 -4.85 20.17 -2.07
N SER A 375 -5.64 19.51 -2.93
CA SER A 375 -5.13 18.65 -3.99
C SER A 375 -4.07 19.34 -4.85
N MET A 376 -2.88 18.72 -4.95
CA MET A 376 -1.75 19.23 -5.72
C MET A 376 -2.10 19.46 -7.19
N ALA A 377 -2.66 18.47 -7.87
CA ALA A 377 -2.99 18.55 -9.29
C ALA A 377 -4.02 19.65 -9.56
N GLN A 378 -5.05 19.81 -8.70
CA GLN A 378 -6.04 20.86 -8.85
C GLN A 378 -5.40 22.26 -8.73
N GLN A 379 -4.50 22.45 -7.78
CA GLN A 379 -3.86 23.73 -7.56
C GLN A 379 -2.89 24.08 -8.69
N MET A 380 -2.15 23.09 -9.21
CA MET A 380 -1.32 23.27 -10.40
C MET A 380 -2.15 23.59 -11.64
N SER A 381 -3.33 22.97 -11.79
CA SER A 381 -4.26 23.30 -12.87
C SER A 381 -4.78 24.74 -12.78
N LYS A 382 -5.03 25.26 -11.57
CA LYS A 382 -5.40 26.68 -11.37
C LYS A 382 -4.31 27.66 -11.81
N LEU A 383 -3.04 27.24 -11.75
CA LEU A 383 -1.93 28.01 -12.32
C LEU A 383 -1.82 27.86 -13.85
N GLY A 384 -2.70 27.08 -14.49
CA GLY A 384 -2.71 26.87 -15.93
C GLY A 384 -1.82 25.75 -16.43
N TYR A 385 -1.39 24.82 -15.55
CA TYR A 385 -0.65 23.63 -15.95
C TYR A 385 -1.58 22.48 -16.32
N THR A 386 -1.31 21.80 -17.43
CA THR A 386 -1.80 20.45 -17.68
C THR A 386 -1.06 19.48 -16.75
N THR A 387 -1.79 18.67 -16.02
CA THR A 387 -1.21 17.80 -14.98
C THR A 387 -1.16 16.35 -15.43
N SER A 388 0.00 15.73 -15.32
CA SER A 388 0.26 14.34 -15.69
C SER A 388 0.83 13.58 -14.50
N LEU A 389 0.30 12.39 -14.22
CA LEU A 389 0.88 11.44 -13.29
C LEU A 389 1.48 10.28 -14.06
N TRP A 390 2.73 9.96 -13.77
CA TRP A 390 3.49 8.86 -14.34
C TRP A 390 3.89 7.93 -13.20
N TYR A 391 3.54 6.66 -13.31
CA TYR A 391 3.88 5.66 -12.32
C TYR A 391 4.59 4.48 -12.99
N GLY A 392 5.77 4.10 -12.51
CA GLY A 392 6.56 2.99 -13.06
C GLY A 392 5.85 1.64 -13.00
N GLY A 393 4.90 1.49 -12.09
CA GLY A 393 4.06 0.31 -11.92
C GLY A 393 2.70 0.40 -12.59
N SER A 394 1.77 -0.47 -12.15
CA SER A 394 0.38 -0.45 -12.62
C SER A 394 -0.46 0.57 -11.86
N LEU A 395 -1.25 1.38 -12.57
CA LEU A 395 -2.19 2.34 -11.98
C LEU A 395 -3.28 1.69 -11.10
N SER A 396 -3.43 0.36 -11.15
CA SER A 396 -4.30 -0.38 -10.23
C SER A 396 -3.69 -0.56 -8.83
N TRP A 397 -2.37 -0.38 -8.68
CA TRP A 397 -1.72 -0.47 -7.38
C TRP A 397 -2.33 0.55 -6.41
N SER A 398 -2.81 0.06 -5.27
CA SER A 398 -3.46 0.87 -4.25
C SER A 398 -4.48 1.87 -4.82
N SER A 399 -5.21 1.49 -5.86
CA SER A 399 -6.22 2.33 -6.54
C SER A 399 -5.67 3.69 -7.05
N LEU A 400 -4.34 3.80 -7.26
CA LEU A 400 -3.66 5.06 -7.56
C LEU A 400 -4.24 5.78 -8.77
N GLY A 401 -4.62 5.07 -9.82
CA GLY A 401 -5.20 5.67 -11.03
C GLY A 401 -6.54 6.36 -10.79
N LEU A 402 -7.45 5.74 -10.02
CA LEU A 402 -8.73 6.35 -9.65
C LEU A 402 -8.53 7.56 -8.75
N PHE A 403 -7.67 7.40 -7.75
CA PHE A 403 -7.34 8.43 -6.80
C PHE A 403 -6.70 9.66 -7.47
N ALA A 404 -5.70 9.46 -8.33
CA ALA A 404 -5.04 10.54 -9.05
C ALA A 404 -5.99 11.28 -10.00
N LYS A 405 -6.86 10.53 -10.69
CA LYS A 405 -7.89 11.14 -11.56
C LYS A 405 -8.84 12.03 -10.75
N ALA A 406 -9.32 11.54 -9.61
CA ALA A 406 -10.19 12.31 -8.72
C ALA A 406 -9.47 13.54 -8.17
N ASN A 407 -8.17 13.45 -7.85
CA ASN A 407 -7.33 14.56 -7.42
C ASN A 407 -7.10 15.63 -8.50
N GLY A 408 -7.42 15.35 -9.77
CA GLY A 408 -7.39 16.33 -10.84
C GLY A 408 -6.27 16.15 -11.85
N PHE A 409 -5.52 15.04 -11.80
CA PHE A 409 -4.59 14.72 -12.88
C PHE A 409 -5.36 14.44 -14.18
N GLN A 410 -4.97 15.14 -15.23
CA GLN A 410 -5.64 15.08 -16.54
C GLN A 410 -5.12 13.94 -17.40
N LYS A 411 -3.83 13.59 -17.25
CA LYS A 411 -3.18 12.49 -17.96
C LYS A 411 -2.60 11.52 -16.94
N LEU A 412 -2.80 10.23 -17.17
CA LEU A 412 -2.30 9.15 -16.29
C LEU A 412 -1.55 8.14 -17.15
N TYR A 413 -0.32 7.83 -16.77
CA TYR A 413 0.54 6.91 -17.49
C TYR A 413 1.10 5.83 -16.55
N SER A 414 0.89 4.56 -16.90
CA SER A 414 1.59 3.42 -16.30
C SER A 414 2.89 3.17 -17.05
N GLY A 415 3.95 2.78 -16.37
CA GLY A 415 5.18 2.34 -17.02
C GLY A 415 4.93 1.26 -18.08
N PHE A 416 4.00 0.36 -17.81
CA PHE A 416 3.62 -0.70 -18.74
C PHE A 416 2.89 -0.22 -19.99
N ASP A 417 2.27 0.96 -19.96
CA ASP A 417 1.56 1.52 -21.12
C ASP A 417 2.47 2.33 -22.05
N ILE A 418 3.60 2.82 -21.51
CA ILE A 418 4.54 3.69 -22.24
C ILE A 418 5.82 2.97 -22.66
N THR A 419 5.98 1.71 -22.30
CA THR A 419 7.11 0.86 -22.69
C THR A 419 6.65 -0.33 -23.53
N PRO A 420 7.53 -0.93 -24.35
CA PRO A 420 7.21 -2.17 -25.10
C PRO A 420 6.74 -3.31 -24.20
N SER A 421 5.93 -4.20 -24.70
CA SER A 421 5.32 -5.30 -23.93
C SER A 421 6.32 -6.34 -23.40
N ASP A 422 7.52 -6.41 -23.99
CA ASP A 422 8.63 -7.27 -23.60
C ASP A 422 9.65 -6.59 -22.68
N THR A 423 9.36 -5.37 -22.24
CA THR A 423 10.23 -4.60 -21.35
C THR A 423 10.43 -5.33 -20.02
N PRO A 424 11.68 -5.45 -19.52
CA PRO A 424 11.95 -6.02 -18.21
C PRO A 424 11.30 -5.21 -17.07
N TYR A 425 10.80 -5.92 -16.06
CA TYR A 425 10.15 -5.32 -14.90
C TYR A 425 10.42 -6.12 -13.61
N THR A 426 10.27 -5.44 -12.48
CA THR A 426 10.17 -6.07 -11.15
C THR A 426 8.71 -6.43 -10.86
N TRP A 427 8.45 -7.06 -9.73
CA TRP A 427 7.07 -7.32 -9.29
C TRP A 427 6.24 -6.03 -9.09
N LEU A 428 6.88 -4.88 -8.88
CA LEU A 428 6.21 -3.60 -8.65
C LEU A 428 6.04 -2.78 -9.93
N GLY A 429 7.04 -2.77 -10.83
CA GLY A 429 6.96 -1.98 -12.04
C GLY A 429 8.15 -2.17 -12.99
N VAL A 430 8.13 -1.42 -14.08
CA VAL A 430 9.17 -1.38 -15.10
C VAL A 430 10.47 -0.84 -14.50
N TYR A 431 11.62 -1.32 -14.99
CA TYR A 431 12.92 -0.80 -14.55
C TYR A 431 13.04 0.70 -14.83
N ASP A 432 13.56 1.48 -13.87
CA ASP A 432 13.49 2.94 -13.88
C ASP A 432 14.11 3.57 -15.14
N HIS A 433 15.28 3.11 -15.62
CA HIS A 433 15.87 3.65 -16.85
C HIS A 433 14.94 3.47 -18.06
N LEU A 434 14.25 2.32 -18.18
CA LEU A 434 13.32 2.03 -19.28
C LEU A 434 12.01 2.84 -19.11
N PHE A 435 11.59 3.05 -17.87
CA PHE A 435 10.46 3.90 -17.55
C PHE A 435 10.75 5.35 -17.94
N PHE A 436 11.94 5.87 -17.60
CA PHE A 436 12.38 7.20 -18.00
C PHE A 436 12.52 7.35 -19.51
N ASP A 437 13.03 6.34 -20.22
CA ASP A 437 13.06 6.31 -21.68
C ASP A 437 11.66 6.38 -22.29
N GLY A 438 10.69 5.67 -21.70
CA GLY A 438 9.28 5.74 -22.09
C GLY A 438 8.70 7.13 -21.90
N ILE A 439 9.00 7.80 -20.77
CA ILE A 439 8.59 9.18 -20.50
C ILE A 439 9.20 10.13 -21.54
N GLN A 440 10.52 10.03 -21.81
CA GLN A 440 11.21 10.88 -22.78
C GLN A 440 10.54 10.81 -24.16
N LYS A 441 10.23 9.59 -24.64
CA LYS A 441 9.53 9.40 -25.92
C LYS A 441 8.17 10.07 -25.92
N LYS A 442 7.39 9.92 -24.84
CA LYS A 442 6.06 10.54 -24.72
C LYS A 442 6.13 12.06 -24.63
N LEU A 443 7.13 12.62 -23.96
CA LEU A 443 7.35 14.05 -23.88
C LEU A 443 7.72 14.66 -25.25
N GLN A 444 8.49 13.93 -26.08
CA GLN A 444 8.82 14.37 -27.45
C GLN A 444 7.60 14.42 -28.39
N GLU A 445 6.58 13.60 -28.13
CA GLU A 445 5.31 13.58 -28.88
C GLU A 445 4.37 14.76 -28.51
N GLN A 446 4.65 15.49 -27.40
CA GLN A 446 3.78 16.54 -26.89
C GLN A 446 4.19 17.93 -27.40
N ASP A 447 3.25 18.87 -27.37
CA ASP A 447 3.53 20.26 -27.70
C ASP A 447 4.49 20.88 -26.68
N GLN A 448 5.62 21.35 -27.14
CA GLN A 448 6.69 21.90 -26.29
C GLN A 448 6.33 23.27 -25.68
N ASP A 449 5.34 23.96 -26.23
CA ASP A 449 4.96 25.30 -25.79
C ASP A 449 3.89 25.34 -24.70
N THR A 450 3.40 24.15 -24.27
CA THR A 450 2.38 24.04 -23.22
C THR A 450 3.00 24.06 -21.80
N PHE A 451 2.22 24.60 -20.85
CA PHE A 451 2.54 24.51 -19.43
C PHE A 451 2.14 23.16 -18.90
N GLU A 452 3.09 22.34 -18.43
CA GLU A 452 2.84 20.98 -17.95
C GLU A 452 3.52 20.74 -16.60
N PHE A 453 2.76 20.12 -15.70
CA PHE A 453 3.23 19.61 -14.43
C PHE A 453 3.23 18.07 -14.47
N HIS A 454 4.40 17.48 -14.27
CA HIS A 454 4.61 16.05 -14.26
C HIS A 454 4.94 15.57 -12.86
N PHE A 455 4.07 14.73 -12.27
CA PHE A 455 4.36 13.97 -11.08
C PHE A 455 4.82 12.58 -11.54
N ILE A 456 6.08 12.22 -11.27
CA ILE A 456 6.71 10.98 -11.71
C ILE A 456 7.05 10.17 -10.49
N TYR A 457 6.61 8.91 -10.43
CA TYR A 457 6.87 8.00 -9.32
C TYR A 457 7.46 6.69 -9.82
N THR A 458 8.67 6.35 -9.34
CA THR A 458 9.46 5.18 -9.76
C THR A 458 9.17 3.94 -8.90
N THR A 459 9.82 2.80 -9.20
CA THR A 459 9.53 1.53 -8.51
C THR A 459 10.73 0.62 -8.30
N SER A 460 11.89 0.91 -8.88
CA SER A 460 12.97 -0.09 -8.97
C SER A 460 13.71 -0.32 -7.66
N ASN A 461 13.81 0.68 -6.78
CA ASN A 461 14.55 0.56 -5.51
C ASN A 461 13.74 -0.17 -4.42
N HIS A 462 13.01 -1.20 -4.81
CA HIS A 462 12.15 -2.00 -3.93
C HIS A 462 12.64 -3.45 -3.81
N ALA A 463 12.48 -4.05 -2.61
CA ALA A 463 12.77 -5.47 -2.41
C ALA A 463 11.95 -6.37 -3.36
N PRO A 464 12.45 -7.52 -3.77
CA PRO A 464 13.68 -8.23 -3.32
C PRO A 464 14.98 -7.88 -4.08
N TYR A 465 15.08 -6.72 -4.76
CA TYR A 465 16.28 -6.25 -5.47
C TYR A 465 16.81 -7.24 -6.52
N THR A 466 15.95 -7.59 -7.44
CA THR A 466 16.22 -8.60 -8.49
C THR A 466 16.75 -8.02 -9.79
N ILE A 467 16.94 -6.71 -9.87
CA ILE A 467 17.46 -6.06 -11.06
C ILE A 467 18.91 -6.53 -11.31
N PRO A 468 19.21 -7.05 -12.50
CA PRO A 468 20.59 -7.46 -12.83
C PRO A 468 21.42 -6.22 -13.14
N VAL A 469 21.82 -5.49 -12.10
CA VAL A 469 22.49 -4.17 -12.20
C VAL A 469 23.79 -4.20 -13.00
N GLU A 470 24.45 -5.36 -13.09
CA GLU A 470 25.64 -5.54 -13.92
C GLU A 470 25.36 -5.32 -15.42
N LYS A 471 24.18 -5.65 -15.88
CA LYS A 471 23.77 -5.40 -17.28
C LYS A 471 23.61 -3.92 -17.59
N TYR A 472 23.53 -3.09 -16.56
CA TYR A 472 23.28 -1.65 -16.66
C TYR A 472 24.47 -0.82 -16.16
N GLY A 473 25.68 -1.39 -16.21
CA GLY A 473 26.93 -0.66 -15.99
C GLY A 473 27.44 -0.65 -14.54
N LEU A 474 26.75 -1.32 -13.61
CA LEU A 474 27.19 -1.43 -12.22
C LEU A 474 27.91 -2.76 -11.98
N GLU A 475 29.24 -2.74 -11.95
CA GLU A 475 30.05 -3.92 -11.69
C GLU A 475 30.01 -4.30 -10.21
N LYS A 476 29.20 -5.31 -9.85
CA LYS A 476 29.10 -5.82 -8.47
C LYS A 476 30.45 -6.14 -7.83
N GLU A 477 31.38 -6.65 -8.61
CA GLU A 477 32.73 -6.99 -8.15
C GLU A 477 33.50 -5.78 -7.63
N GLN A 478 33.28 -4.60 -8.21
CA GLN A 478 33.88 -3.35 -7.71
C GLN A 478 33.25 -2.98 -6.36
N PHE A 479 31.92 -3.11 -6.21
CA PHE A 479 31.26 -2.90 -4.93
C PHE A 479 31.73 -3.90 -3.87
N ILE A 480 31.84 -5.19 -4.20
CA ILE A 480 32.31 -6.23 -3.27
C ILE A 480 33.71 -5.92 -2.74
N LYS A 481 34.59 -5.37 -3.58
CA LYS A 481 35.97 -5.00 -3.17
C LYS A 481 35.98 -3.82 -2.18
N ILE A 482 35.03 -2.92 -2.28
CA ILE A 482 35.00 -1.68 -1.49
C ILE A 482 34.17 -1.90 -0.20
N LEU A 483 33.11 -2.72 -0.28
CA LEU A 483 32.23 -2.95 0.85
C LEU A 483 32.86 -3.83 1.93
N PRO A 484 32.67 -3.48 3.22
CA PRO A 484 33.05 -4.35 4.33
C PRO A 484 32.46 -5.75 4.20
N THR A 485 33.20 -6.79 4.61
CA THR A 485 32.79 -8.19 4.43
C THR A 485 31.40 -8.52 4.98
N HIS A 486 31.02 -7.94 6.13
CA HIS A 486 29.72 -8.17 6.75
C HIS A 486 28.55 -7.55 5.96
N ILE A 487 28.83 -6.58 5.07
CA ILE A 487 27.84 -5.89 4.21
C ILE A 487 27.77 -6.50 2.80
N GLN A 488 28.79 -7.24 2.35
CA GLN A 488 28.85 -7.78 0.97
C GLN A 488 27.63 -8.63 0.59
N LYS A 489 26.97 -9.29 1.55
CA LYS A 489 25.72 -10.03 1.31
C LYS A 489 24.55 -9.15 0.83
N TYR A 490 24.62 -7.84 1.04
CA TYR A 490 23.61 -6.85 0.63
C TYR A 490 23.99 -6.09 -0.64
N VAL A 491 24.95 -6.61 -1.41
CA VAL A 491 25.43 -5.95 -2.61
C VAL A 491 24.33 -5.68 -3.64
N ASN A 492 23.29 -6.52 -3.69
CA ASN A 492 22.14 -6.30 -4.57
C ASN A 492 21.30 -5.10 -4.13
N ASP A 493 21.07 -4.94 -2.82
CA ASP A 493 20.31 -3.83 -2.25
C ASP A 493 21.02 -2.50 -2.53
N ILE A 494 22.32 -2.44 -2.24
CA ILE A 494 23.17 -1.27 -2.43
C ILE A 494 23.36 -0.99 -3.93
N GLY A 495 23.59 -2.02 -4.73
CA GLY A 495 23.72 -1.91 -6.18
C GLY A 495 22.44 -1.42 -6.86
N THR A 496 21.26 -1.84 -6.38
CA THR A 496 20.00 -1.33 -6.90
C THR A 496 19.78 0.14 -6.56
N TYR A 497 20.15 0.57 -5.35
CA TYR A 497 20.11 2.00 -5.00
C TYR A 497 21.01 2.82 -5.94
N ALA A 498 22.26 2.38 -6.16
CA ALA A 498 23.18 3.07 -7.05
C ALA A 498 22.69 3.09 -8.52
N TYR A 499 22.09 2.00 -8.97
CA TYR A 499 21.44 1.94 -10.29
C TYR A 499 20.28 2.95 -10.42
N CYS A 500 19.45 3.08 -9.39
CA CYS A 500 18.35 4.04 -9.38
C CYS A 500 18.87 5.49 -9.37
N ASP A 501 19.88 5.79 -8.54
CA ASP A 501 20.54 7.09 -8.51
C ASP A 501 21.12 7.49 -9.89
N ASP A 502 21.76 6.55 -10.57
CA ASP A 502 22.33 6.78 -11.92
C ASP A 502 21.23 6.98 -12.96
N SER A 503 20.21 6.13 -12.97
CA SER A 503 19.07 6.21 -13.89
C SER A 503 18.29 7.53 -13.74
N LEU A 504 18.01 7.91 -12.51
CA LEU A 504 17.37 9.18 -12.16
C LEU A 504 18.22 10.37 -12.60
N THR A 505 19.52 10.33 -12.33
CA THR A 505 20.44 11.41 -12.69
C THR A 505 20.55 11.60 -14.20
N GLN A 506 20.59 10.52 -14.98
CA GLN A 506 20.57 10.59 -16.44
C GLN A 506 19.29 11.26 -16.94
N PHE A 507 18.16 10.91 -16.35
CA PHE A 507 16.86 11.53 -16.70
C PHE A 507 16.81 13.01 -16.31
N VAL A 508 17.32 13.40 -15.14
CA VAL A 508 17.39 14.80 -14.70
C VAL A 508 18.25 15.62 -15.66
N ARG A 509 19.42 15.09 -16.07
CA ARG A 509 20.27 15.75 -17.08
C ARG A 509 19.58 15.91 -18.42
N TYR A 510 18.89 14.87 -18.90
CA TYR A 510 18.09 14.98 -20.12
C TYR A 510 17.06 16.09 -20.02
N ILE A 511 16.35 16.22 -18.89
CA ILE A 511 15.39 17.31 -18.67
C ILE A 511 16.08 18.67 -18.71
N GLN A 512 17.21 18.84 -18.00
CA GLN A 512 17.95 20.10 -17.95
C GLN A 512 18.47 20.53 -19.31
N GLU A 513 18.90 19.57 -20.13
CA GLU A 513 19.41 19.83 -21.49
C GLU A 513 18.30 20.09 -22.52
N THR A 514 17.16 19.38 -22.40
CA THR A 514 16.08 19.45 -23.38
C THR A 514 15.09 20.59 -23.07
N TYR A 515 14.84 20.83 -21.78
CA TYR A 515 13.86 21.81 -21.27
C TYR A 515 14.58 22.82 -20.36
N GLU A 516 15.41 23.66 -20.91
CA GLU A 516 16.31 24.57 -20.19
C GLU A 516 15.62 25.42 -19.11
N ASP A 517 14.35 25.79 -19.33
CA ASP A 517 13.49 26.57 -18.41
C ASP A 517 12.68 25.69 -17.44
N SER A 518 13.02 24.41 -17.29
CA SER A 518 12.25 23.51 -16.42
C SER A 518 12.60 23.67 -14.96
N LEU A 519 11.61 23.49 -14.09
CA LEU A 519 11.82 23.27 -12.66
C LEU A 519 11.81 21.76 -12.39
N VAL A 520 12.93 21.24 -11.91
CA VAL A 520 13.05 19.84 -11.49
C VAL A 520 13.10 19.77 -9.97
N ILE A 521 12.24 18.94 -9.39
CA ILE A 521 12.18 18.67 -7.95
C ILE A 521 12.30 17.16 -7.77
N VAL A 522 13.19 16.71 -6.94
CA VAL A 522 13.42 15.29 -6.66
C VAL A 522 13.30 15.05 -5.16
N THR A 523 12.57 14.00 -4.79
CA THR A 523 12.50 13.50 -3.42
C THR A 523 12.35 11.98 -3.41
N GLY A 524 12.70 11.33 -2.31
CA GLY A 524 12.28 9.95 -2.08
C GLY A 524 10.86 9.91 -1.54
N ASP A 525 10.10 8.86 -1.82
CA ASP A 525 8.74 8.70 -1.26
C ASP A 525 8.78 8.44 0.26
N HIS A 526 9.69 7.62 0.72
CA HIS A 526 10.02 7.36 2.12
C HIS A 526 11.47 6.90 2.25
N THR A 527 11.90 6.61 3.48
CA THR A 527 13.21 6.05 3.72
C THR A 527 13.14 4.53 3.86
N ARG A 528 14.23 3.90 3.53
CA ARG A 528 14.46 2.49 3.82
C ARG A 528 15.77 2.34 4.56
N ARG A 529 15.72 1.53 5.62
CA ARG A 529 16.92 1.11 6.33
C ARG A 529 17.71 0.13 5.48
N LEU A 530 18.66 0.63 4.70
CA LEU A 530 19.65 -0.19 4.01
C LEU A 530 20.78 -0.57 4.96
N PRO A 531 21.43 -1.72 4.78
CA PRO A 531 22.63 -2.05 5.53
C PRO A 531 23.70 -0.99 5.32
N MET A 532 24.25 -0.47 6.40
CA MET A 532 25.24 0.60 6.34
C MET A 532 26.59 0.06 5.85
N PRO A 533 27.20 0.63 4.83
CA PRO A 533 28.51 0.24 4.34
C PRO A 533 29.63 0.79 5.24
N SER A 534 29.53 0.61 6.56
CA SER A 534 30.51 1.03 7.54
C SER A 534 31.50 -0.08 7.87
N GLN A 535 32.78 0.27 8.06
CA GLN A 535 33.80 -0.66 8.55
C GLN A 535 33.55 -1.08 10.01
N ASP A 536 32.88 -0.23 10.81
CA ASP A 536 32.49 -0.60 12.18
C ASP A 536 31.21 -1.43 12.17
N ILE A 537 31.34 -2.72 12.45
CA ILE A 537 30.22 -3.68 12.53
C ILE A 537 29.22 -3.35 13.65
N ASN A 538 29.65 -2.63 14.69
CA ASN A 538 28.81 -2.25 15.81
C ASN A 538 28.16 -0.88 15.62
N ARG A 539 28.45 -0.18 14.53
CA ARG A 539 27.85 1.11 14.25
C ARG A 539 26.33 0.97 14.06
N VAL A 540 25.60 1.76 14.83
CA VAL A 540 24.14 1.86 14.74
C VAL A 540 23.77 3.03 13.84
N HIS A 541 22.75 2.87 13.02
CA HIS A 541 22.15 3.97 12.27
C HIS A 541 21.73 5.09 13.21
N THR A 542 22.05 6.32 12.87
CA THR A 542 21.45 7.48 13.51
C THR A 542 19.98 7.60 13.07
N LEU A 543 19.18 8.25 13.89
CA LEU A 543 17.77 8.45 13.54
C LEU A 543 17.63 9.30 12.26
N ARG A 544 18.55 10.25 12.02
CA ARG A 544 18.59 11.03 10.79
C ARG A 544 18.78 10.14 9.55
N GLU A 545 19.69 9.17 9.58
CA GLU A 545 19.93 8.21 8.51
C GLU A 545 18.70 7.30 8.27
N ASP A 546 17.96 6.99 9.34
CA ASP A 546 16.79 6.12 9.25
C ASP A 546 15.54 6.82 8.67
N ILE A 547 15.40 8.14 8.80
CA ILE A 547 14.14 8.83 8.49
C ILE A 547 14.24 10.01 7.53
N SER A 548 15.45 10.49 7.19
CA SER A 548 15.61 11.57 6.21
C SER A 548 15.61 11.03 4.78
N THR A 549 14.72 11.53 3.95
CA THR A 549 14.68 11.26 2.52
C THR A 549 15.43 12.33 1.73
N VAL A 550 15.87 12.00 0.52
CA VAL A 550 16.51 12.97 -0.38
C VAL A 550 15.52 14.06 -0.75
N PHE A 551 16.00 15.28 -0.78
CA PHE A 551 15.30 16.40 -1.40
C PHE A 551 16.29 17.33 -2.09
N TYR A 552 16.05 17.61 -3.35
CA TYR A 552 16.68 18.73 -4.06
C TYR A 552 15.76 19.30 -5.13
N MET A 553 16.01 20.55 -5.50
CA MET A 553 15.35 21.21 -6.63
C MET A 553 16.37 21.96 -7.47
N SER A 554 16.14 22.00 -8.78
CA SER A 554 17.04 22.61 -9.75
C SER A 554 16.28 23.46 -10.78
N HIS A 555 16.80 24.65 -11.06
CA HIS A 555 16.33 25.53 -12.13
C HIS A 555 17.51 26.44 -12.55
N LYS A 556 17.60 26.81 -13.82
CA LYS A 556 18.69 27.62 -14.33
C LYS A 556 18.90 28.97 -13.63
N ASP A 557 17.81 29.56 -13.13
CA ASP A 557 17.83 30.86 -12.44
C ASP A 557 18.01 30.72 -10.91
N PHE A 558 18.29 29.53 -10.40
CA PHE A 558 18.53 29.33 -8.97
C PHE A 558 19.93 29.83 -8.60
N ASP A 559 19.97 30.48 -7.44
CA ASP A 559 21.17 30.77 -6.70
C ASP A 559 21.21 29.87 -5.46
N LYS A 560 22.39 29.41 -5.04
CA LYS A 560 22.55 28.61 -3.81
C LYS A 560 22.00 29.30 -2.56
N ASP A 561 21.92 30.61 -2.57
CA ASP A 561 21.37 31.41 -1.45
C ASP A 561 19.84 31.53 -1.47
N LEU A 562 19.15 31.02 -2.47
CA LEU A 562 17.69 31.13 -2.60
C LEU A 562 16.92 30.60 -1.38
N LEU A 563 17.41 29.53 -0.75
CA LEU A 563 16.88 28.98 0.50
C LEU A 563 17.89 29.10 1.66
N ASN A 564 18.66 30.20 1.70
CA ASN A 564 19.67 30.38 2.72
C ASN A 564 19.07 30.34 4.13
N GLY A 565 19.66 29.50 5.00
CA GLY A 565 19.20 29.28 6.37
C GLY A 565 18.12 28.20 6.54
N VAL A 566 17.54 27.68 5.46
CA VAL A 566 16.60 26.56 5.53
C VAL A 566 17.38 25.26 5.71
N ARG A 567 17.14 24.55 6.80
CA ARG A 567 17.86 23.31 7.17
C ARG A 567 16.99 22.08 7.23
N ILE A 568 15.67 22.26 7.33
CA ILE A 568 14.70 21.19 7.53
C ILE A 568 13.52 21.37 6.57
N GLY A 569 12.90 20.28 6.15
CA GLY A 569 11.75 20.28 5.25
C GLY A 569 10.93 18.99 5.34
N THR A 570 9.79 18.99 4.68
CA THR A 570 8.92 17.82 4.53
C THR A 570 8.20 17.86 3.18
N HIS A 571 7.70 16.71 2.71
CA HIS A 571 6.88 16.61 1.51
C HIS A 571 5.75 17.66 1.46
N MET A 572 5.20 18.02 2.60
CA MET A 572 4.11 19.00 2.70
C MET A 572 4.54 20.44 2.38
N ASN A 573 5.85 20.71 2.33
CA ASN A 573 6.40 22.01 1.91
C ASN A 573 6.55 22.12 0.38
N ILE A 574 6.48 21.02 -0.38
CA ILE A 574 6.80 21.01 -1.83
C ILE A 574 5.82 21.91 -2.61
N LEU A 575 4.53 21.63 -2.51
CA LEU A 575 3.51 22.42 -3.24
C LEU A 575 3.55 23.92 -2.88
N PRO A 576 3.52 24.34 -1.59
CA PRO A 576 3.59 25.75 -1.26
C PRO A 576 4.90 26.41 -1.73
N THR A 577 6.00 25.67 -1.79
CA THR A 577 7.27 26.18 -2.34
C THR A 577 7.16 26.42 -3.85
N ILE A 578 6.54 25.50 -4.59
CA ILE A 578 6.26 25.72 -6.02
C ILE A 578 5.39 26.97 -6.21
N MET A 579 4.33 27.13 -5.40
CA MET A 579 3.44 28.32 -5.48
C MET A 579 4.22 29.62 -5.27
N GLU A 580 5.05 29.70 -4.23
CA GLU A 580 5.87 30.87 -3.94
C GLU A 580 7.00 31.13 -4.97
N LEU A 581 7.44 30.08 -5.67
CA LEU A 581 8.44 30.23 -6.74
C LEU A 581 7.86 30.90 -7.98
N ILE A 582 6.63 30.53 -8.40
CA ILE A 582 6.17 30.81 -9.76
C ILE A 582 4.84 31.57 -9.87
N ALA A 583 4.04 31.62 -8.79
CA ALA A 583 2.73 32.27 -8.88
C ALA A 583 2.84 33.80 -8.74
N VAL A 584 1.93 34.50 -9.41
CA VAL A 584 1.81 35.97 -9.27
C VAL A 584 1.47 36.34 -7.83
N LYS A 585 1.82 37.56 -7.43
CA LYS A 585 1.49 38.08 -6.09
C LYS A 585 -0.02 38.00 -5.82
N GLU A 586 -0.38 37.68 -4.57
CA GLU A 586 -1.77 37.51 -4.09
C GLU A 586 -2.51 36.31 -4.73
N HIS A 587 -1.81 35.38 -5.36
CA HIS A 587 -2.44 34.13 -5.79
C HIS A 587 -2.83 33.30 -4.57
N GLU A 588 -4.09 32.91 -4.48
CA GLU A 588 -4.60 32.11 -3.35
C GLU A 588 -4.36 30.60 -3.58
N TYR A 589 -3.79 29.95 -2.59
CA TYR A 589 -3.62 28.51 -2.55
C TYR A 589 -3.93 27.95 -1.16
N ILE A 590 -4.10 26.65 -1.06
CA ILE A 590 -4.46 25.96 0.18
C ILE A 590 -3.38 24.93 0.51
N SER A 591 -2.74 25.08 1.68
CA SER A 591 -1.68 24.16 2.10
C SER A 591 -1.64 24.03 3.63
N LEU A 592 -1.47 22.81 4.12
CA LEU A 592 -1.32 22.51 5.53
C LEU A 592 0.00 23.08 6.10
N PHE A 593 1.07 23.06 5.29
CA PHE A 593 2.38 23.57 5.66
C PHE A 593 2.72 24.87 4.92
N PRO A 594 3.63 25.69 5.45
CA PRO A 594 4.19 26.82 4.75
C PRO A 594 5.14 26.40 3.63
N SER A 595 5.57 27.35 2.80
CA SER A 595 6.66 27.14 1.84
C SER A 595 8.01 27.01 2.54
N LEU A 596 9.02 26.48 1.84
CA LEU A 596 10.41 26.46 2.33
C LEU A 596 11.02 27.87 2.44
N PHE A 597 10.41 28.88 1.86
CA PHE A 597 10.83 30.29 2.03
C PHE A 597 10.45 30.86 3.40
N GLU A 598 9.55 30.22 4.12
CA GLU A 598 9.22 30.55 5.50
C GLU A 598 10.05 29.66 6.41
N GLN A 599 11.01 30.25 7.12
CA GLN A 599 11.88 29.51 8.03
C GLN A 599 11.07 28.81 9.12
N GLN A 600 11.26 27.52 9.24
CA GLN A 600 10.66 26.69 10.28
C GLN A 600 11.74 26.21 11.24
N GLU A 601 11.49 26.32 12.54
CA GLU A 601 12.39 25.80 13.59
C GLU A 601 12.07 24.35 13.95
N LEU A 602 10.84 23.91 13.66
CA LEU A 602 10.31 22.59 13.99
C LEU A 602 9.37 22.14 12.88
N ILE A 603 9.57 20.91 12.42
CA ILE A 603 8.62 20.18 11.56
C ILE A 603 8.14 18.95 12.30
N VAL A 604 6.83 18.73 12.29
CA VAL A 604 6.17 17.56 12.88
C VAL A 604 5.32 16.88 11.82
N THR A 605 5.53 15.58 11.65
CA THR A 605 4.68 14.69 10.86
C THR A 605 3.93 13.71 11.77
N PRO A 606 3.01 12.91 11.32
CA PRO A 606 2.37 11.89 12.16
C PRO A 606 3.36 10.88 12.77
N TYR A 607 4.55 10.74 12.22
CA TYR A 607 5.51 9.69 12.57
C TYR A 607 6.79 10.21 13.20
N HIS A 608 7.29 11.34 12.71
CA HIS A 608 8.58 11.91 13.05
C HIS A 608 8.47 13.42 13.30
N TRP A 609 9.46 13.94 13.96
CA TRP A 609 9.67 15.37 14.05
C TRP A 609 11.15 15.72 13.90
N ILE A 610 11.43 16.90 13.44
CA ILE A 610 12.79 17.42 13.29
C ILE A 610 12.83 18.93 13.62
N SER A 611 13.87 19.34 14.32
CA SER A 611 14.20 20.73 14.54
C SER A 611 15.60 21.05 13.98
N ASN A 612 16.03 22.28 14.11
CA ASN A 612 17.38 22.68 13.71
C ASN A 612 18.51 21.99 14.49
N SER A 613 18.20 21.28 15.57
CA SER A 613 19.20 20.65 16.46
C SER A 613 18.89 19.21 16.84
N HIS A 614 17.64 18.77 16.78
CA HIS A 614 17.20 17.47 17.26
C HIS A 614 16.24 16.81 16.25
N ILE A 615 16.15 15.50 16.34
CA ILE A 615 15.27 14.67 15.54
C ILE A 615 14.64 13.59 16.42
N GLY A 616 13.39 13.24 16.16
CA GLY A 616 12.70 12.24 16.97
C GLY A 616 11.72 11.37 16.19
N PHE A 617 11.48 10.16 16.71
CA PHE A 617 10.53 9.20 16.23
C PHE A 617 9.51 8.87 17.31
N PHE A 618 8.23 9.09 17.03
CA PHE A 618 7.16 8.94 18.03
C PHE A 618 6.92 7.51 18.49
N LYS A 619 7.10 6.54 17.62
CA LYS A 619 6.77 5.13 17.91
C LYS A 619 7.56 4.53 19.07
N ASP A 620 8.84 4.84 19.15
CA ASP A 620 9.75 4.33 20.17
C ASP A 620 10.28 5.45 21.11
N GLN A 621 9.77 6.67 20.91
CA GLN A 621 10.16 7.88 21.64
C GLN A 621 11.68 8.18 21.59
N ARG A 622 12.36 7.65 20.58
CA ARG A 622 13.78 7.88 20.35
C ARG A 622 13.99 9.33 19.94
N VAL A 623 14.93 10.00 20.60
CA VAL A 623 15.36 11.36 20.31
C VAL A 623 16.87 11.39 20.19
N GLU A 624 17.37 12.08 19.16
CA GLU A 624 18.80 12.27 18.92
C GLU A 624 19.08 13.72 18.52
N THR A 625 20.31 14.14 18.73
CA THR A 625 20.84 15.31 18.02
C THR A 625 21.01 14.97 16.53
N LEU A 626 21.09 15.97 15.66
CA LEU A 626 21.27 15.71 14.21
C LEU A 626 22.58 14.98 13.87
N ASP A 627 23.58 15.02 14.76
CA ASP A 627 24.83 14.25 14.66
C ASP A 627 24.76 12.86 15.32
N GLY A 628 23.57 12.41 15.75
CA GLY A 628 23.29 11.04 16.18
C GLY A 628 23.57 10.74 17.66
N ARG A 629 23.73 11.75 18.54
CA ARG A 629 23.85 11.52 19.97
C ARG A 629 22.47 11.32 20.61
N PRO A 630 22.22 10.21 21.33
CA PRO A 630 20.93 9.96 21.96
C PRO A 630 20.64 10.93 23.10
N ILE A 631 19.37 11.34 23.20
CA ILE A 631 18.86 12.22 24.27
C ILE A 631 17.76 11.45 25.01
N TYR A 632 17.89 11.30 26.32
CA TYR A 632 16.99 10.45 27.13
C TYR A 632 15.86 11.23 27.81
N ASP A 633 16.07 12.50 28.17
CA ASP A 633 15.11 13.31 28.92
C ASP A 633 14.64 14.53 28.11
N TYR A 634 14.14 14.29 26.89
CA TYR A 634 13.63 15.37 26.04
C TYR A 634 12.16 15.65 26.32
N ASN A 635 11.79 16.91 26.54
CA ASN A 635 10.37 17.27 26.71
C ASN A 635 9.63 17.30 25.40
N LEU A 636 8.81 16.27 25.16
CA LEU A 636 8.03 16.08 23.95
C LEU A 636 6.61 16.66 24.00
N ASN A 637 6.14 17.20 25.13
CA ASN A 637 4.73 17.55 25.33
C ASN A 637 4.15 18.43 24.20
N GLY A 638 4.81 19.53 23.85
CA GLY A 638 4.36 20.41 22.76
C GLY A 638 4.44 19.76 21.38
N ILE A 639 5.45 18.92 21.17
CA ILE A 639 5.68 18.22 19.89
C ILE A 639 4.61 17.13 19.69
N VAL A 640 4.28 16.37 20.74
CA VAL A 640 3.20 15.37 20.73
C VAL A 640 1.84 16.03 20.51
N ALA A 641 1.60 17.19 21.14
CA ALA A 641 0.36 17.93 20.92
C ALA A 641 0.21 18.39 19.46
N LEU A 642 1.29 18.87 18.83
CA LEU A 642 1.29 19.20 17.40
C LEU A 642 1.10 17.96 16.51
N GLN A 643 1.74 16.83 16.83
CA GLN A 643 1.53 15.57 16.12
C GLN A 643 0.06 15.17 16.13
N GLN A 644 -0.56 15.17 17.30
CA GLN A 644 -1.98 14.83 17.46
C GLN A 644 -2.86 15.80 16.67
N ALA A 645 -2.55 17.09 16.67
CA ALA A 645 -3.28 18.09 15.91
C ALA A 645 -3.18 17.84 14.38
N TYR A 646 -2.00 17.52 13.85
CA TYR A 646 -1.86 17.18 12.43
C TYR A 646 -2.61 15.90 12.05
N ILE A 647 -2.61 14.90 12.91
CA ILE A 647 -3.41 13.68 12.74
C ILE A 647 -4.90 14.03 12.75
N GLU A 648 -5.32 14.87 13.68
CA GLU A 648 -6.73 15.25 13.85
C GLU A 648 -7.28 16.08 12.69
N VAL A 649 -6.45 16.87 12.01
CA VAL A 649 -6.86 17.56 10.76
C VAL A 649 -7.47 16.56 9.77
N THR A 650 -6.79 15.45 9.53
CA THR A 650 -7.28 14.39 8.64
C THR A 650 -8.57 13.76 9.18
N GLY A 651 -8.61 13.44 10.48
CA GLY A 651 -9.78 12.84 11.13
C GLY A 651 -11.01 13.74 11.06
N ALA A 652 -10.88 15.01 11.39
CA ALA A 652 -11.97 15.97 11.37
C ALA A 652 -12.52 16.18 9.95
N ILE A 653 -11.64 16.29 8.95
CA ILE A 653 -12.04 16.37 7.56
C ILE A 653 -12.82 15.11 7.16
N LEU A 654 -12.30 13.92 7.41
CA LEU A 654 -12.94 12.66 7.02
C LEU A 654 -14.30 12.47 7.68
N ARG A 655 -14.42 12.68 9.00
CA ARG A 655 -15.70 12.53 9.70
C ARG A 655 -16.80 13.44 9.13
N ASN A 656 -16.44 14.61 8.66
CA ASN A 656 -17.37 15.55 8.06
C ASN A 656 -17.70 15.24 6.60
N LEU A 657 -16.76 14.65 5.86
CA LEU A 657 -16.98 14.23 4.47
C LEU A 657 -17.82 12.95 4.37
N ILE A 658 -17.72 12.07 5.38
CA ILE A 658 -18.40 10.77 5.41
C ILE A 658 -19.78 10.87 6.11
N LYS A 659 -20.09 12.00 6.77
CA LYS A 659 -21.45 12.22 7.30
C LYS A 659 -22.44 12.09 6.14
N PRO A 660 -23.47 11.21 6.22
CA PRO A 660 -24.52 11.21 5.22
C PRO A 660 -25.08 12.62 5.15
N SER A 661 -25.19 13.19 3.96
CA SER A 661 -25.99 14.41 3.74
C SER A 661 -27.40 14.13 4.28
N VAL A 662 -27.76 14.77 5.38
CA VAL A 662 -29.07 14.71 6.03
C VAL A 662 -30.15 15.19 5.07
#